data_f15b84fad5eedd7ca67f54c5457fc2be
#
_entry.id   f15b84fad5eedd7ca67f54c5457fc2be
#
_cell.length_a   1.000
_cell.length_b   1.000
_cell.length_c   1.000
_cell.angle_alpha   90.00
_cell.angle_beta   90.00
_cell.angle_gamma   90.00
#
_symmetry.space_group_name_H-M   'P 1'
#
loop_
_entity.id
_entity.type
_entity.pdbx_description
1 polymer ?
#
loop_
_entity_poly.entity_id
_entity_poly.type
_entity_poly.pdbx_seq_one_letter_code
_entity_poly.pdbx_strand_id
1 'polypeptide(L)'
;MVRQNSIFFDAKDYELLTMVNRFKGRDSRIPQEEDHFFFHSALHPHGIKELTMSQEIRIAYAVINLLDTLDTGQAQDRIDALRALHTEVLSAPSSSFRYNTGRVLIQIMKNLIRAHGHPEIQLRLAHDFRKAAAGQRRVVRSMLKRYYLLEMPEAWNQIAFDNHVHDANTKGRKSPTHLIMDAWIKGLRMLDVVYYNFVEPVAVSELLQAADIMGIEVRIGVEFQARFRDRFVQFIWQPQGFADWRDMLAFFQEKPTQHLMRMGREASDYHHTYVHRLLEQYNTRLRFELGVEYGVRLTEISEQEILSFVGIGQTSRTHLAELIYRRLITAFDESMPERRARYAKADPEEKREIDALLQRVNALSPERLNSEWFSKSKNPMVFLATDPEEKDKLPEIMRLLPMTLIDWLTSIRTPCHITLNLSTLTVEDVLELLYSCEGMISHLEMFNLKNYEDGKMADIEAISELQSAINEGSAIALKRLIRSLIKKTSCLDDADSDERCHLFLEMLRNIPKLQAYYATTPLGTRLGSDSTSRSSKVHGMGFAFLDTLPSRTRKTLKAENSLRRRIPFSQQVYRQITYYPRRHQPLGIPFTRMLRKIPGMGNFAKLKKERWEIDEKSVHYDMNARNITTLGGFLRDSSFDFTIGEGAKPTNESLGINYMNTTFKNVCKVVFGFALTVATFQYTQSWWFLAWFGPFIWFAITGFRNVVQAVLGGGGLGRTPLLRWNDYLSWSRLCDSLMYTGISVPLLELGVRTLLLGKLFGIDSATNPVVFFTVISLINGLYIAGHNLFRGLPQEAVIGNIFRSVIAIPVSILYSFAASKLFLLFGFPEIYLVQGAAVVSKMASDTVAALIEGPADKAEYLRRRHWDYVNKFDQLFSCITRLELLMPEEDVVELLRRPKDFIKSVGQEAKELEKIIIVNALDLMYFWMYQPRARSTLIRRLATMTQDEREIFANSQIVLTRVHEVSQMLVDGLVGIKFARALAFYLARHEEYLKDIAKLTGVQLLTQDA
;
A
#
# COMPACT_ATOMS: atom_id res chain seq x y z
N MET A 1 33.83 2.08 -5.79
CA MET A 1 33.54 1.85 -4.35
C MET A 1 33.37 3.20 -3.66
N VAL A 2 32.17 3.48 -3.15
CA VAL A 2 31.92 4.69 -2.36
C VAL A 2 32.67 4.57 -1.04
N ARG A 3 33.56 5.52 -0.71
CA ARG A 3 34.31 5.50 0.55
C ARG A 3 33.31 5.52 1.72
N GLN A 4 33.37 4.53 2.60
CA GLN A 4 32.55 4.50 3.81
C GLN A 4 32.88 5.72 4.68
N ASN A 5 31.90 6.60 4.86
CA ASN A 5 32.05 7.75 5.74
C ASN A 5 31.54 7.32 7.13
N SER A 6 32.40 7.38 8.15
CA SER A 6 32.05 6.93 9.52
C SER A 6 30.96 7.76 10.21
N ILE A 7 30.72 8.98 9.74
CA ILE A 7 29.76 9.93 10.35
C ILE A 7 28.38 9.82 9.71
N PHE A 8 28.34 9.55 8.41
CA PHE A 8 27.10 9.46 7.63
C PHE A 8 26.87 8.03 7.19
N PHE A 9 25.60 7.63 7.11
CA PHE A 9 25.11 6.32 6.71
C PHE A 9 25.59 5.18 7.60
N ASP A 10 24.81 4.11 7.63
CA ASP A 10 25.11 2.90 8.38
C ASP A 10 25.69 1.82 7.45
N ALA A 11 26.44 0.87 8.00
CA ALA A 11 26.96 -0.27 7.23
C ALA A 11 25.85 -1.03 6.49
N LYS A 12 24.67 -1.13 7.09
CA LYS A 12 23.48 -1.75 6.48
C LYS A 12 22.94 -0.97 5.28
N ASP A 13 23.17 0.35 5.18
CA ASP A 13 22.76 1.15 4.02
C ASP A 13 23.61 0.78 2.81
N TYR A 14 24.91 0.57 3.01
CA TYR A 14 25.84 0.10 1.98
C TYR A 14 25.58 -1.37 1.59
N GLU A 15 25.23 -2.24 2.56
CA GLU A 15 24.84 -3.61 2.31
C GLU A 15 23.61 -3.67 1.39
N LEU A 16 22.57 -2.88 1.70
CA LEU A 16 21.38 -2.76 0.89
C LEU A 16 21.68 -2.24 -0.52
N LEU A 17 22.50 -1.20 -0.63
CA LEU A 17 22.90 -0.64 -1.92
C LEU A 17 23.68 -1.66 -2.76
N THR A 18 24.62 -2.37 -2.15
CA THR A 18 25.41 -3.43 -2.83
C THR A 18 24.49 -4.53 -3.36
N MET A 19 23.53 -4.94 -2.55
CA MET A 19 22.54 -5.94 -2.93
C MET A 19 21.71 -5.46 -4.15
N VAL A 20 21.14 -4.25 -4.10
CA VAL A 20 20.31 -3.69 -5.19
C VAL A 20 21.10 -3.61 -6.50
N ASN A 21 22.34 -3.12 -6.44
CA ASN A 21 23.18 -2.98 -7.63
C ASN A 21 23.67 -4.33 -8.18
N ARG A 22 23.86 -5.33 -7.31
CA ARG A 22 24.20 -6.70 -7.73
C ARG A 22 23.08 -7.34 -8.53
N PHE A 23 21.82 -7.11 -8.17
CA PHE A 23 20.68 -7.62 -8.92
C PHE A 23 20.57 -6.99 -10.31
N LYS A 24 20.75 -5.69 -10.42
CA LYS A 24 20.58 -4.98 -11.69
C LYS A 24 21.77 -5.08 -12.67
N GLY A 25 22.95 -5.43 -12.18
CA GLY A 25 24.16 -5.65 -12.99
C GLY A 25 24.31 -7.08 -13.54
N ARG A 26 23.40 -7.99 -13.23
CA ARG A 26 23.36 -9.34 -13.78
C ARG A 26 22.59 -9.34 -15.08
N ASP A 27 23.17 -9.95 -16.11
CA ASP A 27 22.47 -10.32 -17.33
C ASP A 27 21.22 -11.13 -16.92
N SER A 28 20.04 -10.64 -17.22
CA SER A 28 18.74 -11.12 -16.72
C SER A 28 18.35 -12.56 -17.15
N ARG A 29 19.30 -13.31 -17.71
CA ARG A 29 19.03 -14.62 -18.31
C ARG A 29 19.30 -15.83 -17.39
N ILE A 30 19.84 -15.62 -16.20
CA ILE A 30 20.09 -16.74 -15.26
C ILE A 30 19.68 -16.27 -13.86
N PRO A 31 18.44 -16.53 -13.42
CA PRO A 31 18.13 -16.56 -12.00
C PRO A 31 18.99 -17.71 -11.41
N GLN A 32 19.89 -17.40 -10.46
CA GLN A 32 20.46 -18.49 -9.68
C GLN A 32 19.32 -19.10 -8.88
N GLU A 33 19.13 -20.41 -8.99
CA GLU A 33 18.16 -21.21 -8.24
C GLU A 33 18.17 -20.88 -6.74
N GLU A 34 19.33 -20.46 -6.20
CA GLU A 34 19.52 -20.05 -4.81
C GLU A 34 18.66 -18.85 -4.34
N ASP A 35 18.29 -17.92 -5.21
CA ASP A 35 17.53 -16.73 -4.82
C ASP A 35 16.00 -16.97 -4.85
N HIS A 36 15.49 -17.91 -5.64
CA HIS A 36 14.08 -18.26 -5.72
C HIS A 36 13.49 -18.77 -4.41
N PHE A 37 14.26 -19.43 -3.58
CA PHE A 37 13.80 -20.02 -2.32
C PHE A 37 13.45 -19.02 -1.22
N PHE A 38 14.05 -17.82 -1.21
CA PHE A 38 13.64 -16.76 -0.29
C PHE A 38 12.20 -16.32 -0.47
N PHE A 39 11.68 -16.55 -1.67
CA PHE A 39 10.34 -16.15 -2.09
C PHE A 39 9.34 -17.29 -2.02
N HIS A 40 9.75 -18.46 -1.55
CA HIS A 40 8.80 -19.55 -1.37
C HIS A 40 7.67 -19.09 -0.44
N SER A 41 6.48 -19.03 -1.00
CA SER A 41 5.28 -18.45 -0.37
C SER A 41 4.91 -19.13 0.95
N ALA A 42 5.40 -20.34 1.16
CA ALA A 42 5.19 -21.10 2.38
C ALA A 42 6.02 -20.60 3.57
N LEU A 43 7.16 -19.93 3.38
CA LEU A 43 8.00 -19.41 4.45
C LEU A 43 7.36 -18.22 5.15
N HIS A 44 7.14 -18.33 6.46
CA HIS A 44 6.54 -17.25 7.23
C HIS A 44 7.56 -16.12 7.55
N PRO A 45 7.18 -14.83 7.49
CA PRO A 45 8.06 -13.70 7.80
C PRO A 45 8.70 -13.76 9.18
N HIS A 46 7.98 -14.29 10.18
CA HIS A 46 8.48 -14.47 11.55
C HIS A 46 8.97 -15.91 11.81
N GLY A 47 9.14 -16.71 10.76
CA GLY A 47 9.57 -18.09 10.81
C GLY A 47 11.09 -18.27 10.73
N ILE A 48 11.49 -19.46 10.29
CA ILE A 48 12.89 -19.88 10.24
C ILE A 48 13.79 -18.95 9.41
N LYS A 49 13.23 -18.23 8.43
CA LYS A 49 13.98 -17.24 7.64
C LYS A 49 14.46 -16.01 8.41
N GLU A 50 13.98 -15.77 9.64
CA GLU A 50 14.58 -14.75 10.52
C GLU A 50 16.04 -15.07 10.92
N LEU A 51 16.42 -16.34 10.88
CA LEU A 51 17.80 -16.78 11.14
C LEU A 51 18.76 -16.45 10.00
N THR A 52 18.24 -16.11 8.82
CA THR A 52 19.05 -15.91 7.61
C THR A 52 19.45 -14.46 7.42
N MET A 53 18.48 -13.56 7.43
CA MET A 53 18.66 -12.13 7.14
C MET A 53 17.77 -11.25 8.00
N SER A 54 18.23 -10.00 8.18
CA SER A 54 17.39 -8.98 8.82
C SER A 54 16.13 -8.68 7.99
N GLN A 55 15.07 -8.28 8.66
CA GLN A 55 13.76 -8.04 8.04
C GLN A 55 13.84 -6.98 6.93
N GLU A 56 14.62 -5.93 7.13
CA GLU A 56 14.79 -4.86 6.13
C GLU A 56 15.38 -5.41 4.83
N ILE A 57 16.33 -6.30 4.92
CA ILE A 57 16.96 -6.95 3.75
C ILE A 57 15.96 -7.88 3.06
N ARG A 58 15.18 -8.67 3.81
CA ARG A 58 14.16 -9.55 3.21
C ARG A 58 13.08 -8.77 2.45
N ILE A 59 12.61 -7.65 3.00
CA ILE A 59 11.66 -6.78 2.30
C ILE A 59 12.28 -6.23 1.02
N ALA A 60 13.53 -5.78 1.07
CA ALA A 60 14.23 -5.28 -0.10
C ALA A 60 14.34 -6.37 -1.19
N TYR A 61 14.70 -7.58 -0.83
CA TYR A 61 14.72 -8.72 -1.74
C TYR A 61 13.35 -8.97 -2.37
N ALA A 62 12.28 -9.01 -1.58
CA ALA A 62 10.94 -9.26 -2.08
C ALA A 62 10.47 -8.18 -3.07
N VAL A 63 10.80 -6.90 -2.80
CA VAL A 63 10.48 -5.81 -3.74
C VAL A 63 11.27 -5.93 -5.04
N ILE A 64 12.58 -6.22 -4.94
CA ILE A 64 13.44 -6.36 -6.13
C ILE A 64 12.97 -7.52 -6.98
N ASN A 65 12.73 -8.69 -6.37
CA ASN A 65 12.23 -9.87 -7.08
C ASN A 65 10.91 -9.56 -7.82
N LEU A 66 9.96 -8.92 -7.15
CA LEU A 66 8.72 -8.54 -7.83
C LEU A 66 8.99 -7.60 -9.01
N LEU A 67 9.83 -6.57 -8.83
CA LEU A 67 10.09 -5.61 -9.90
C LEU A 67 10.83 -6.25 -11.09
N ASP A 68 11.68 -7.24 -10.83
CA ASP A 68 12.36 -8.02 -11.88
C ASP A 68 11.36 -8.91 -12.63
N THR A 69 10.50 -9.63 -11.90
CA THR A 69 9.46 -10.49 -12.52
C THR A 69 8.41 -9.70 -13.28
N LEU A 70 8.18 -8.42 -12.93
CA LEU A 70 7.25 -7.57 -13.69
C LEU A 70 7.71 -7.30 -15.13
N ASP A 71 9.01 -7.30 -15.36
CA ASP A 71 9.59 -7.00 -16.68
C ASP A 71 9.82 -8.28 -17.51
N THR A 72 10.14 -9.42 -16.87
CA THR A 72 10.62 -10.64 -17.55
C THR A 72 9.84 -11.90 -17.23
N GLY A 73 9.09 -11.93 -16.11
CA GLY A 73 8.44 -13.14 -15.61
C GLY A 73 7.11 -13.48 -16.26
N GLN A 74 6.68 -14.73 -16.10
CA GLN A 74 5.34 -15.16 -16.45
C GLN A 74 4.31 -14.69 -15.40
N ALA A 75 3.03 -14.82 -15.68
CA ALA A 75 1.95 -14.39 -14.78
C ALA A 75 2.07 -15.04 -13.38
N GLN A 76 2.37 -16.35 -13.33
CA GLN A 76 2.50 -17.07 -12.06
C GLN A 76 3.70 -16.58 -11.23
N ASP A 77 4.84 -16.30 -11.86
CA ASP A 77 6.02 -15.76 -11.17
C ASP A 77 5.72 -14.40 -10.53
N ARG A 78 4.99 -13.54 -11.24
CA ARG A 78 4.56 -12.25 -10.73
C ARG A 78 3.60 -12.37 -9.54
N ILE A 79 2.67 -13.31 -9.60
CA ILE A 79 1.71 -13.58 -8.51
C ILE A 79 2.44 -14.08 -7.25
N ASP A 80 3.36 -15.02 -7.39
CA ASP A 80 4.11 -15.57 -6.27
C ASP A 80 5.07 -14.52 -5.65
N ALA A 81 5.72 -13.72 -6.47
CA ALA A 81 6.52 -12.59 -6.01
C ALA A 81 5.67 -11.52 -5.28
N LEU A 82 4.45 -11.23 -5.79
CA LEU A 82 3.54 -10.30 -5.12
C LEU A 82 3.07 -10.83 -3.76
N ARG A 83 2.74 -12.11 -3.68
CA ARG A 83 2.34 -12.76 -2.42
C ARG A 83 3.46 -12.71 -1.38
N ALA A 84 4.68 -13.02 -1.79
CA ALA A 84 5.87 -12.93 -0.94
C ALA A 84 6.10 -11.50 -0.44
N LEU A 85 6.01 -10.51 -1.33
CA LEU A 85 6.16 -9.10 -0.99
C LEU A 85 5.09 -8.64 -0.01
N HIS A 86 3.82 -8.91 -0.29
CA HIS A 86 2.70 -8.50 0.57
C HIS A 86 2.87 -9.04 1.99
N THR A 87 3.23 -10.32 2.10
CA THR A 87 3.44 -10.98 3.39
C THR A 87 4.60 -10.36 4.16
N GLU A 88 5.75 -10.13 3.52
CA GLU A 88 6.91 -9.51 4.17
C GLU A 88 6.63 -8.06 4.59
N VAL A 89 6.03 -7.27 3.71
CA VAL A 89 5.78 -5.84 3.96
C VAL A 89 4.76 -5.64 5.07
N LEU A 90 3.69 -6.42 5.14
CA LEU A 90 2.70 -6.30 6.22
C LEU A 90 3.18 -6.87 7.56
N SER A 91 4.14 -7.78 7.54
CA SER A 91 4.74 -8.34 8.75
C SER A 91 5.86 -7.47 9.31
N ALA A 92 6.49 -6.64 8.47
CA ALA A 92 7.61 -5.78 8.84
C ALA A 92 7.33 -4.86 10.03
N PRO A 93 6.26 -4.06 10.05
CA PRO A 93 6.08 -3.12 11.14
C PRO A 93 5.53 -3.82 12.37
N SER A 94 6.27 -3.75 13.47
CA SER A 94 5.75 -4.10 14.79
C SER A 94 4.66 -3.13 15.27
N SER A 95 4.39 -2.07 14.51
CA SER A 95 3.55 -0.94 14.91
C SER A 95 2.13 -1.03 14.34
N SER A 96 1.22 -0.29 14.97
CA SER A 96 -0.14 -0.04 14.49
C SER A 96 -0.21 0.87 13.25
N PHE A 97 0.88 1.00 12.48
CA PHE A 97 0.97 1.86 11.27
C PHE A 97 1.53 1.09 10.05
N ARG A 98 1.15 -0.17 9.93
CA ARG A 98 1.74 -1.13 8.99
C ARG A 98 1.41 -0.86 7.51
N TYR A 99 0.16 -0.51 7.19
CA TYR A 99 -0.24 -0.27 5.79
C TYR A 99 0.48 0.94 5.19
N ASN A 100 0.51 2.06 5.92
CA ASN A 100 1.23 3.24 5.46
C ASN A 100 2.74 3.00 5.39
N THR A 101 3.31 2.22 6.31
CA THR A 101 4.72 1.81 6.28
C THR A 101 5.02 0.98 5.04
N GLY A 102 4.21 -0.03 4.75
CA GLY A 102 4.39 -0.89 3.58
C GLY A 102 4.35 -0.11 2.27
N ARG A 103 3.39 0.80 2.12
CA ARG A 103 3.27 1.67 0.95
C ARG A 103 4.53 2.52 0.72
N VAL A 104 5.06 3.10 1.79
CA VAL A 104 6.30 3.89 1.76
C VAL A 104 7.50 3.03 1.38
N LEU A 105 7.63 1.83 1.96
CA LEU A 105 8.76 0.93 1.69
C LEU A 105 8.82 0.53 0.22
N ILE A 106 7.69 0.13 -0.37
CA ILE A 106 7.66 -0.24 -1.79
C ILE A 106 7.98 0.98 -2.67
N GLN A 107 7.43 2.16 -2.34
CA GLN A 107 7.70 3.36 -3.13
C GLN A 107 9.17 3.79 -3.08
N ILE A 108 9.80 3.75 -1.90
CA ILE A 108 11.24 4.06 -1.77
C ILE A 108 12.08 3.09 -2.58
N MET A 109 11.76 1.79 -2.52
CA MET A 109 12.51 0.77 -3.27
C MET A 109 12.38 0.94 -4.77
N LYS A 110 11.17 1.26 -5.28
CA LYS A 110 10.98 1.62 -6.70
C LYS A 110 11.89 2.79 -7.11
N ASN A 111 11.99 3.80 -6.28
CA ASN A 111 12.86 4.95 -6.56
C ASN A 111 14.35 4.59 -6.45
N LEU A 112 14.73 3.73 -5.50
CA LEU A 112 16.10 3.25 -5.33
C LEU A 112 16.61 2.50 -6.57
N ILE A 113 15.75 1.66 -7.16
CA ILE A 113 16.07 0.91 -8.39
C ILE A 113 16.15 1.87 -9.60
N ARG A 114 15.25 2.85 -9.69
CA ARG A 114 15.28 3.87 -10.76
C ARG A 114 16.51 4.76 -10.71
N ALA A 115 17.02 5.02 -9.50
CA ALA A 115 18.22 5.83 -9.29
C ALA A 115 19.54 5.09 -9.58
N HIS A 116 19.48 3.94 -10.25
CA HIS A 116 20.68 3.17 -10.65
C HIS A 116 21.63 4.06 -11.46
N GLY A 117 22.93 3.99 -11.14
CA GLY A 117 23.94 4.87 -11.73
C GLY A 117 24.22 6.15 -10.91
N HIS A 118 23.37 6.49 -9.92
CA HIS A 118 23.56 7.65 -9.04
C HIS A 118 23.78 7.21 -7.59
N PRO A 119 24.99 6.81 -7.19
CA PRO A 119 25.25 6.14 -5.91
C PRO A 119 24.93 6.99 -4.68
N GLU A 120 25.04 8.32 -4.76
CA GLU A 120 24.67 9.20 -3.64
C GLU A 120 23.16 9.23 -3.40
N ILE A 121 22.36 9.30 -4.47
CA ILE A 121 20.89 9.27 -4.40
C ILE A 121 20.45 7.90 -3.89
N GLN A 122 21.03 6.82 -4.44
CA GLN A 122 20.75 5.47 -4.00
C GLN A 122 21.06 5.27 -2.50
N LEU A 123 22.16 5.81 -2.00
CA LEU A 123 22.54 5.67 -0.60
C LEU A 123 21.57 6.42 0.33
N ARG A 124 21.10 7.60 -0.08
CA ARG A 124 20.06 8.36 0.64
C ARG A 124 18.75 7.54 0.70
N LEU A 125 18.34 6.96 -0.42
CA LEU A 125 17.12 6.15 -0.52
C LEU A 125 17.25 4.86 0.31
N ALA A 126 18.41 4.20 0.31
CA ALA A 126 18.67 3.03 1.14
C ALA A 126 18.54 3.35 2.65
N HIS A 127 19.08 4.50 3.08
CA HIS A 127 18.93 4.98 4.45
C HIS A 127 17.47 5.31 4.80
N ASP A 128 16.75 5.99 3.91
CA ASP A 128 15.32 6.28 4.09
C ASP A 128 14.48 5.00 4.18
N PHE A 129 14.76 4.01 3.34
CA PHE A 129 14.13 2.69 3.38
C PHE A 129 14.29 2.03 4.75
N ARG A 130 15.51 1.92 5.25
CA ARG A 130 15.81 1.30 6.54
C ARG A 130 15.15 2.05 7.71
N LYS A 131 15.14 3.39 7.67
CA LYS A 131 14.41 4.19 8.65
C LYS A 131 12.90 3.97 8.61
N ALA A 132 12.33 3.87 7.41
CA ALA A 132 10.91 3.60 7.24
C ALA A 132 10.54 2.21 7.75
N ALA A 133 11.41 1.20 7.53
CA ALA A 133 11.20 -0.17 7.99
C ALA A 133 11.04 -0.29 9.53
N ALA A 134 11.65 0.62 10.29
CA ALA A 134 11.42 0.72 11.74
C ALA A 134 9.97 1.09 12.13
N GLY A 135 9.11 1.50 11.18
CA GLY A 135 7.68 1.72 11.36
C GLY A 135 7.30 2.89 12.29
N GLN A 136 8.21 3.80 12.60
CA GLN A 136 7.92 4.94 13.45
C GLN A 136 6.98 5.91 12.72
N ARG A 137 5.79 6.16 13.26
CA ARG A 137 4.74 6.98 12.61
C ARG A 137 5.22 8.35 12.12
N ARG A 138 6.08 9.04 12.89
CA ARG A 138 6.61 10.34 12.50
C ARG A 138 7.49 10.24 11.26
N VAL A 139 8.37 9.25 11.21
CA VAL A 139 9.26 9.00 10.08
C VAL A 139 8.46 8.62 8.85
N VAL A 140 7.53 7.65 8.99
CA VAL A 140 6.68 7.20 7.88
C VAL A 140 5.83 8.35 7.34
N ARG A 141 5.26 9.21 8.19
CA ARG A 141 4.52 10.40 7.76
C ARG A 141 5.38 11.41 7.00
N SER A 142 6.61 11.61 7.44
CA SER A 142 7.56 12.45 6.71
C SER A 142 7.86 11.87 5.32
N MET A 143 8.00 10.55 5.23
CA MET A 143 8.21 9.85 3.96
C MET A 143 6.96 9.86 3.07
N LEU A 144 5.75 9.64 3.63
CA LEU A 144 4.50 9.80 2.86
C LEU A 144 4.45 11.17 2.18
N LYS A 145 4.75 12.24 2.92
CA LYS A 145 4.80 13.60 2.34
C LYS A 145 5.88 13.73 1.25
N ARG A 146 7.08 13.21 1.50
CA ARG A 146 8.21 13.26 0.56
C ARG A 146 7.93 12.53 -0.75
N TYR A 147 7.21 11.41 -0.68
CA TYR A 147 6.87 10.58 -1.84
C TYR A 147 5.44 10.83 -2.36
N TYR A 148 4.82 11.95 -1.96
CA TYR A 148 3.50 12.41 -2.42
C TYR A 148 2.38 11.38 -2.23
N LEU A 149 2.48 10.56 -1.20
CA LEU A 149 1.45 9.61 -0.79
C LEU A 149 0.57 10.21 0.31
N LEU A 150 -0.74 10.08 0.18
CA LEU A 150 -1.65 10.47 1.24
C LEU A 150 -1.63 9.42 2.36
N GLU A 151 -1.69 9.87 3.63
CA GLU A 151 -1.89 8.97 4.78
C GLU A 151 -3.29 8.37 4.70
N MET A 152 -3.39 7.03 4.70
CA MET A 152 -4.64 6.28 4.73
C MET A 152 -4.95 5.79 6.14
N PRO A 153 -6.24 5.52 6.47
CA PRO A 153 -6.59 4.93 7.76
C PRO A 153 -6.02 3.52 7.87
N GLU A 154 -5.47 3.18 9.05
CA GLU A 154 -4.92 1.83 9.28
C GLU A 154 -6.00 0.74 9.43
N ALA A 155 -7.26 1.13 9.59
CA ALA A 155 -8.40 0.21 9.45
C ALA A 155 -8.61 -0.26 8.01
N TRP A 156 -7.94 0.36 7.06
CA TRP A 156 -8.00 0.09 5.62
C TRP A 156 -9.43 0.08 5.09
N ASN A 157 -10.25 1.01 5.58
CA ASN A 157 -11.68 1.12 5.31
C ASN A 157 -12.07 2.39 4.55
N GLN A 158 -11.10 3.11 4.00
CA GLN A 158 -11.34 4.27 3.15
C GLN A 158 -12.11 3.89 1.89
N ILE A 159 -12.94 4.79 1.39
CA ILE A 159 -13.49 4.71 0.04
C ILE A 159 -12.50 5.42 -0.88
N ALA A 160 -11.68 4.62 -1.53
CA ALA A 160 -10.72 5.04 -2.54
C ALA A 160 -10.82 4.08 -3.71
N PHE A 161 -11.07 4.61 -4.89
CA PHE A 161 -11.50 3.86 -6.06
C PHE A 161 -11.00 4.47 -7.36
N ASP A 162 -11.12 3.71 -8.44
CA ASP A 162 -11.02 4.22 -9.81
C ASP A 162 -11.89 3.32 -10.71
N ASN A 163 -12.86 3.93 -11.37
CA ASN A 163 -13.82 3.16 -12.19
C ASN A 163 -13.41 3.02 -13.66
N HIS A 164 -12.20 3.49 -14.04
CA HIS A 164 -11.70 3.32 -15.39
C HIS A 164 -10.18 3.39 -15.44
N VAL A 165 -9.54 2.22 -15.51
CA VAL A 165 -8.09 2.10 -15.68
C VAL A 165 -7.75 1.01 -16.69
N HIS A 166 -6.55 1.06 -17.24
CA HIS A 166 -6.05 0.12 -18.23
C HIS A 166 -4.74 -0.54 -17.81
N ASP A 167 -4.62 -1.83 -18.11
CA ASP A 167 -3.37 -2.57 -17.96
C ASP A 167 -2.66 -2.78 -19.33
N ALA A 168 -1.58 -3.56 -19.33
CA ALA A 168 -0.76 -3.81 -20.50
C ALA A 168 -1.44 -4.70 -21.56
N ASN A 169 -2.57 -5.35 -21.23
CA ASN A 169 -3.32 -6.15 -22.22
C ASN A 169 -4.17 -5.26 -23.16
N THR A 170 -4.24 -3.97 -22.86
CA THR A 170 -4.85 -2.95 -23.72
C THR A 170 -3.81 -1.91 -24.13
N LYS A 171 -4.03 -0.66 -23.79
CA LYS A 171 -3.11 0.47 -24.06
C LYS A 171 -2.25 0.84 -22.84
N GLY A 172 -2.43 0.17 -21.71
CA GLY A 172 -1.69 0.44 -20.50
C GLY A 172 -0.22 0.02 -20.59
N ARG A 173 0.59 0.49 -19.65
CA ARG A 173 2.02 0.15 -19.58
C ARG A 173 2.32 -1.00 -18.64
N LYS A 174 1.45 -1.23 -17.66
CA LYS A 174 1.73 -2.12 -16.51
C LYS A 174 1.01 -3.44 -16.67
N SER A 175 1.69 -4.55 -16.36
CA SER A 175 1.03 -5.84 -16.21
C SER A 175 -0.09 -5.77 -15.15
N PRO A 176 -1.05 -6.70 -15.15
CA PRO A 176 -2.11 -6.75 -14.15
C PRO A 176 -1.58 -6.70 -12.71
N THR A 177 -0.59 -7.52 -12.38
CA THR A 177 0.08 -7.54 -11.06
C THR A 177 0.70 -6.18 -10.71
N HIS A 178 1.38 -5.54 -11.66
CA HIS A 178 1.98 -4.22 -11.43
C HIS A 178 0.92 -3.14 -11.19
N LEU A 179 -0.18 -3.19 -11.93
CA LEU A 179 -1.31 -2.26 -11.76
C LEU A 179 -1.88 -2.36 -10.35
N ILE A 180 -2.15 -3.58 -9.88
CA ILE A 180 -2.67 -3.85 -8.53
C ILE A 180 -1.69 -3.39 -7.44
N MET A 181 -0.39 -3.68 -7.59
CA MET A 181 0.64 -3.19 -6.65
C MET A 181 0.62 -1.66 -6.56
N ASP A 182 0.55 -0.96 -7.67
CA ASP A 182 0.52 0.50 -7.69
C ASP A 182 -0.79 1.07 -7.14
N ALA A 183 -1.93 0.43 -7.39
CA ALA A 183 -3.20 0.76 -6.78
C ALA A 183 -3.13 0.66 -5.24
N TRP A 184 -2.53 -0.41 -4.75
CA TRP A 184 -2.33 -0.59 -3.31
C TRP A 184 -1.39 0.46 -2.70
N ILE A 185 -0.27 0.80 -3.37
CA ILE A 185 0.63 1.87 -2.93
C ILE A 185 -0.11 3.20 -2.80
N LYS A 186 -1.03 3.51 -3.70
CA LYS A 186 -1.86 4.71 -3.65
C LYS A 186 -2.96 4.64 -2.59
N GLY A 187 -3.32 3.44 -2.13
CA GLY A 187 -4.35 3.21 -1.13
C GLY A 187 -5.74 2.99 -1.71
N LEU A 188 -5.83 2.56 -2.97
CA LEU A 188 -7.08 2.16 -3.61
C LEU A 188 -7.64 0.88 -2.99
N ARG A 189 -8.97 0.80 -2.95
CA ARG A 189 -9.73 -0.34 -2.44
C ARG A 189 -10.61 -0.97 -3.50
N MET A 190 -10.99 -0.21 -4.51
CA MET A 190 -11.85 -0.64 -5.61
C MET A 190 -11.23 -0.17 -6.92
N LEU A 191 -11.26 -1.03 -7.93
CA LEU A 191 -10.66 -0.76 -9.23
C LEU A 191 -11.49 -1.41 -10.34
N ASP A 192 -11.94 -0.62 -11.31
CA ASP A 192 -12.56 -1.15 -12.51
C ASP A 192 -11.52 -1.13 -13.65
N VAL A 193 -11.10 -2.32 -14.08
CA VAL A 193 -10.11 -2.46 -15.16
C VAL A 193 -10.85 -2.69 -16.47
N VAL A 194 -10.64 -1.79 -17.42
CA VAL A 194 -11.37 -1.78 -18.69
C VAL A 194 -10.49 -2.28 -19.82
N TYR A 195 -11.00 -3.26 -20.54
CA TYR A 195 -10.37 -3.85 -21.73
C TYR A 195 -11.12 -3.40 -22.99
N TYR A 196 -10.43 -3.24 -24.09
CA TYR A 196 -11.06 -2.89 -25.36
C TYR A 196 -11.44 -4.14 -26.15
N ASN A 197 -12.70 -4.21 -26.53
CA ASN A 197 -13.28 -5.22 -27.39
C ASN A 197 -13.19 -6.66 -26.86
N PHE A 198 -12.10 -7.09 -26.26
CA PHE A 198 -11.93 -8.42 -25.71
C PHE A 198 -10.95 -8.45 -24.54
N VAL A 199 -10.99 -9.53 -23.77
CA VAL A 199 -10.04 -9.82 -22.70
C VAL A 199 -9.64 -11.29 -22.72
N GLU A 200 -8.35 -11.54 -22.47
CA GLU A 200 -7.82 -12.91 -22.37
C GLU A 200 -8.02 -13.51 -20.99
N PRO A 201 -8.44 -14.79 -20.87
CA PRO A 201 -8.62 -15.45 -19.58
C PRO A 201 -7.37 -15.44 -18.70
N VAL A 202 -6.16 -15.49 -19.29
CA VAL A 202 -4.88 -15.43 -18.56
C VAL A 202 -4.71 -14.07 -17.87
N ALA A 203 -5.04 -12.98 -18.55
CA ALA A 203 -4.99 -11.63 -17.98
C ALA A 203 -5.99 -11.46 -16.85
N VAL A 204 -7.21 -11.98 -17.00
CA VAL A 204 -8.24 -12.03 -15.96
C VAL A 204 -7.73 -12.78 -14.74
N SER A 205 -7.17 -13.97 -14.93
CA SER A 205 -6.64 -14.80 -13.85
C SER A 205 -5.54 -14.09 -13.07
N GLU A 206 -4.56 -13.50 -13.74
CA GLU A 206 -3.49 -12.73 -13.09
C GLU A 206 -4.04 -11.55 -12.31
N LEU A 207 -4.94 -10.76 -12.92
CA LEU A 207 -5.50 -9.57 -12.31
C LEU A 207 -6.26 -9.88 -11.01
N LEU A 208 -7.17 -10.88 -11.07
CA LEU A 208 -8.02 -11.22 -9.95
C LEU A 208 -7.24 -11.88 -8.80
N GLN A 209 -6.25 -12.73 -9.11
CA GLN A 209 -5.36 -13.29 -8.09
C GLN A 209 -4.51 -12.21 -7.41
N ALA A 210 -3.96 -11.27 -8.17
CA ALA A 210 -3.21 -10.15 -7.62
C ALA A 210 -4.10 -9.28 -6.71
N ALA A 211 -5.34 -9.03 -7.15
CA ALA A 211 -6.33 -8.26 -6.40
C ALA A 211 -6.71 -8.93 -5.07
N ASP A 212 -6.94 -10.24 -5.07
CA ASP A 212 -7.24 -11.03 -3.88
C ASP A 212 -6.09 -10.96 -2.86
N ILE A 213 -4.84 -11.17 -3.30
CA ILE A 213 -3.64 -11.05 -2.46
C ILE A 213 -3.55 -9.70 -1.79
N MET A 214 -3.80 -8.61 -2.54
CA MET A 214 -3.65 -7.23 -2.03
C MET A 214 -4.92 -6.70 -1.35
N GLY A 215 -6.01 -7.47 -1.34
CA GLY A 215 -7.29 -7.09 -0.76
C GLY A 215 -7.92 -5.87 -1.46
N ILE A 216 -7.84 -5.82 -2.78
CA ILE A 216 -8.47 -4.82 -3.63
C ILE A 216 -9.66 -5.48 -4.33
N GLU A 217 -10.83 -4.84 -4.28
CA GLU A 217 -11.98 -5.25 -5.07
C GLU A 217 -11.76 -4.84 -6.52
N VAL A 218 -11.76 -5.80 -7.44
CA VAL A 218 -11.58 -5.54 -8.86
C VAL A 218 -12.83 -5.96 -9.62
N ARG A 219 -13.25 -5.11 -10.55
CA ARG A 219 -14.30 -5.39 -11.54
C ARG A 219 -13.67 -5.31 -12.92
N ILE A 220 -14.11 -6.20 -13.80
CA ILE A 220 -13.63 -6.27 -15.18
C ILE A 220 -14.71 -5.68 -16.06
N GLY A 221 -14.34 -4.70 -16.85
CA GLY A 221 -15.16 -4.10 -17.89
C GLY A 221 -14.58 -4.40 -19.27
N VAL A 222 -15.46 -4.62 -20.25
CA VAL A 222 -15.09 -4.69 -21.65
C VAL A 222 -15.82 -3.58 -22.41
N GLU A 223 -15.06 -2.73 -23.05
CA GLU A 223 -15.57 -1.59 -23.82
C GLU A 223 -15.81 -2.01 -25.27
N PHE A 224 -17.05 -1.88 -25.72
CA PHE A 224 -17.48 -2.11 -27.08
C PHE A 224 -17.97 -0.82 -27.73
N GLN A 225 -17.91 -0.77 -29.04
CA GLN A 225 -18.40 0.34 -29.85
C GLN A 225 -19.68 -0.06 -30.58
N ALA A 226 -20.70 0.81 -30.52
CA ALA A 226 -21.92 0.68 -31.28
C ALA A 226 -22.13 1.89 -32.18
N ARG A 227 -22.75 1.67 -33.33
CA ARG A 227 -23.04 2.74 -34.26
C ARG A 227 -24.22 3.58 -33.77
N PHE A 228 -24.00 4.88 -33.62
CA PHE A 228 -25.04 5.83 -33.25
C PHE A 228 -24.98 7.03 -34.21
N ARG A 229 -26.04 7.21 -34.99
CA ARG A 229 -26.10 8.24 -36.05
C ARG A 229 -24.85 8.18 -36.96
N ASP A 230 -24.10 9.25 -37.04
CA ASP A 230 -22.88 9.43 -37.86
C ASP A 230 -21.59 9.06 -37.14
N ARG A 231 -21.68 8.52 -35.93
CA ARG A 231 -20.53 8.24 -35.11
C ARG A 231 -20.67 6.93 -34.34
N PHE A 232 -19.63 6.59 -33.57
CA PHE A 232 -19.60 5.47 -32.65
C PHE A 232 -19.71 5.94 -31.22
N VAL A 233 -20.53 5.26 -30.42
CA VAL A 233 -20.63 5.41 -28.97
C VAL A 233 -20.02 4.20 -28.28
N GLN A 234 -19.49 4.42 -27.09
CA GLN A 234 -18.75 3.40 -26.34
C GLN A 234 -19.57 2.98 -25.12
N PHE A 235 -19.70 1.66 -24.95
CA PHE A 235 -20.36 1.04 -23.81
C PHE A 235 -19.40 0.11 -23.10
N ILE A 236 -19.30 0.24 -21.78
CA ILE A 236 -18.49 -0.66 -20.93
C ILE A 236 -19.46 -1.68 -20.32
N TRP A 237 -19.30 -2.93 -20.72
CA TRP A 237 -20.02 -4.06 -20.15
C TRP A 237 -19.25 -4.64 -18.99
N GLN A 238 -19.88 -4.76 -17.81
CA GLN A 238 -19.32 -5.32 -16.60
C GLN A 238 -20.21 -6.45 -16.09
N PRO A 239 -19.88 -7.73 -16.34
CA PRO A 239 -20.61 -8.86 -15.81
C PRO A 239 -20.48 -8.92 -14.29
N GLN A 240 -21.56 -9.31 -13.61
CA GLN A 240 -21.71 -9.33 -12.17
C GLN A 240 -22.17 -10.69 -11.64
N GLY A 241 -22.27 -10.84 -10.32
CA GLY A 241 -22.89 -12.01 -9.68
C GLY A 241 -21.98 -13.23 -9.60
N PHE A 242 -20.66 -13.03 -9.47
CA PHE A 242 -19.69 -14.10 -9.27
C PHE A 242 -19.45 -14.36 -7.77
N ALA A 243 -19.35 -15.63 -7.40
CA ALA A 243 -19.06 -16.02 -6.03
C ALA A 243 -17.60 -15.72 -5.64
N ASP A 244 -16.67 -15.98 -6.54
CA ASP A 244 -15.26 -15.69 -6.40
C ASP A 244 -14.57 -15.45 -7.76
N TRP A 245 -13.26 -15.26 -7.75
CA TRP A 245 -12.49 -15.04 -8.97
C TRP A 245 -12.44 -16.29 -9.90
N ARG A 246 -12.60 -17.50 -9.36
CA ARG A 246 -12.61 -18.75 -10.15
C ARG A 246 -13.91 -18.89 -10.94
N ASP A 247 -15.02 -18.54 -10.33
CA ASP A 247 -16.33 -18.49 -10.96
C ASP A 247 -16.32 -17.48 -12.14
N MET A 248 -15.74 -16.30 -11.91
CA MET A 248 -15.56 -15.31 -12.97
C MET A 248 -14.67 -15.81 -14.10
N LEU A 249 -13.58 -16.51 -13.78
CA LEU A 249 -12.68 -17.10 -14.78
C LEU A 249 -13.39 -18.18 -15.60
N ALA A 250 -14.20 -19.04 -14.95
CA ALA A 250 -14.99 -20.06 -15.62
C ALA A 250 -15.99 -19.43 -16.61
N PHE A 251 -16.65 -18.34 -16.21
CA PHE A 251 -17.55 -17.59 -17.10
C PHE A 251 -16.85 -17.09 -18.37
N PHE A 252 -15.61 -16.59 -18.28
CA PHE A 252 -14.86 -16.18 -19.48
C PHE A 252 -14.47 -17.36 -20.41
N GLN A 253 -14.58 -18.61 -19.93
CA GLN A 253 -14.35 -19.82 -20.71
C GLN A 253 -15.63 -20.40 -21.32
N GLU A 254 -16.81 -19.89 -20.98
CA GLU A 254 -18.08 -20.31 -21.56
C GLU A 254 -18.17 -19.99 -23.06
N LYS A 255 -18.84 -20.86 -23.84
CA LYS A 255 -18.96 -20.70 -25.30
C LYS A 255 -19.55 -19.36 -25.74
N PRO A 256 -20.65 -18.82 -25.12
CA PRO A 256 -21.19 -17.53 -25.53
C PRO A 256 -20.20 -16.38 -25.30
N THR A 257 -19.51 -16.40 -24.14
CA THR A 257 -18.51 -15.38 -23.79
C THR A 257 -17.30 -15.46 -24.71
N GLN A 258 -16.82 -16.66 -25.02
CA GLN A 258 -15.73 -16.86 -25.98
C GLN A 258 -16.10 -16.39 -27.39
N HIS A 259 -17.36 -16.58 -27.79
CA HIS A 259 -17.85 -16.07 -29.07
C HIS A 259 -17.81 -14.53 -29.11
N LEU A 260 -18.32 -13.87 -28.07
CA LEU A 260 -18.22 -12.41 -27.93
C LEU A 260 -16.76 -11.94 -27.97
N MET A 261 -15.85 -12.59 -27.25
CA MET A 261 -14.42 -12.23 -27.23
C MET A 261 -13.77 -12.42 -28.60
N ARG A 262 -14.18 -13.42 -29.38
CA ARG A 262 -13.70 -13.59 -30.76
C ARG A 262 -14.13 -12.45 -31.67
N MET A 263 -15.41 -12.06 -31.66
CA MET A 263 -15.90 -10.91 -32.40
C MET A 263 -15.21 -9.61 -32.01
N GLY A 264 -14.93 -9.47 -30.70
CA GLY A 264 -14.12 -8.36 -30.17
C GLY A 264 -12.69 -8.35 -30.72
N ARG A 265 -12.05 -9.53 -30.91
CA ARG A 265 -10.72 -9.59 -31.53
C ARG A 265 -10.77 -9.11 -32.99
N GLU A 266 -11.80 -9.49 -33.76
CA GLU A 266 -12.00 -9.01 -35.11
C GLU A 266 -12.10 -7.47 -35.18
N ALA A 267 -12.76 -6.86 -34.20
CA ALA A 267 -12.81 -5.40 -34.05
C ALA A 267 -11.44 -4.81 -33.70
N SER A 268 -10.67 -5.48 -32.84
CA SER A 268 -9.32 -5.05 -32.49
C SER A 268 -8.36 -5.14 -33.68
N ASP A 269 -8.45 -6.20 -34.51
CA ASP A 269 -7.65 -6.39 -35.70
C ASP A 269 -7.97 -5.32 -36.76
N TYR A 270 -9.23 -4.93 -36.88
CA TYR A 270 -9.63 -3.81 -37.71
C TYR A 270 -8.96 -2.50 -37.26
N HIS A 271 -8.93 -2.21 -35.98
CA HIS A 271 -8.21 -1.06 -35.43
C HIS A 271 -6.69 -1.14 -35.61
N HIS A 272 -6.10 -2.35 -35.59
CA HIS A 272 -4.68 -2.57 -35.85
C HIS A 272 -4.33 -2.17 -37.30
N THR A 273 -5.16 -2.53 -38.28
CA THR A 273 -4.97 -2.15 -39.69
C THR A 273 -4.87 -0.62 -39.85
N TYR A 274 -5.66 0.14 -39.11
CA TYR A 274 -5.58 1.59 -39.13
C TYR A 274 -4.26 2.12 -38.54
N VAL A 275 -3.77 1.55 -37.44
CA VAL A 275 -2.48 1.94 -36.83
C VAL A 275 -1.33 1.62 -37.80
N HIS A 276 -1.42 0.50 -38.52
CA HIS A 276 -0.43 0.13 -39.53
C HIS A 276 -0.38 1.17 -40.66
N ARG A 277 -1.52 1.65 -41.17
CA ARG A 277 -1.56 2.73 -42.18
C ARG A 277 -0.93 4.03 -41.65
N LEU A 278 -1.11 4.37 -40.37
CA LEU A 278 -0.44 5.51 -39.75
C LEU A 278 1.07 5.31 -39.62
N LEU A 279 1.53 4.07 -39.35
CA LEU A 279 2.95 3.72 -39.34
C LEU A 279 3.58 3.91 -40.75
N GLU A 280 2.89 3.51 -41.81
CA GLU A 280 3.33 3.77 -43.18
C GLU A 280 3.43 5.26 -43.49
N GLN A 281 2.45 6.07 -43.05
CA GLN A 281 2.50 7.53 -43.18
C GLN A 281 3.67 8.15 -42.39
N TYR A 282 3.96 7.61 -41.18
CA TYR A 282 5.15 8.03 -40.46
C TYR A 282 6.42 7.73 -41.24
N ASN A 283 6.62 6.51 -41.74
CA ASN A 283 7.83 6.11 -42.44
C ASN A 283 8.03 6.83 -43.78
N THR A 284 6.94 7.14 -44.45
CA THR A 284 7.02 7.78 -45.78
C THR A 284 7.10 9.31 -45.71
N ARG A 285 6.43 9.96 -44.75
CA ARG A 285 6.27 11.39 -44.72
C ARG A 285 6.52 12.04 -43.33
N LEU A 286 5.79 11.63 -42.31
CA LEU A 286 5.77 12.37 -41.06
C LEU A 286 7.12 12.39 -40.31
N ARG A 287 7.96 11.37 -40.47
CA ARG A 287 9.31 11.36 -39.87
C ARG A 287 10.20 12.47 -40.38
N PHE A 288 10.07 12.86 -41.66
CA PHE A 288 10.83 13.96 -42.21
C PHE A 288 10.31 15.31 -41.76
N GLU A 289 8.98 15.48 -41.72
CA GLU A 289 8.35 16.68 -41.23
C GLU A 289 8.71 16.91 -39.73
N LEU A 290 8.60 15.89 -38.88
CA LEU A 290 9.01 15.92 -37.48
C LEU A 290 10.52 16.19 -37.34
N GLY A 291 11.33 15.58 -38.19
CA GLY A 291 12.77 15.78 -38.23
C GLY A 291 13.16 17.24 -38.47
N VAL A 292 12.47 17.90 -39.41
CA VAL A 292 12.66 19.35 -39.71
C VAL A 292 12.17 20.20 -38.52
N GLU A 293 10.96 19.91 -38.00
CA GLU A 293 10.36 20.73 -36.94
C GLU A 293 11.17 20.70 -35.62
N TYR A 294 11.74 19.55 -35.27
CA TYR A 294 12.53 19.39 -34.04
C TYR A 294 14.04 19.33 -34.27
N GLY A 295 14.49 19.50 -35.52
CA GLY A 295 15.90 19.56 -35.88
C GLY A 295 16.67 18.28 -35.57
N VAL A 296 16.06 17.10 -35.79
CA VAL A 296 16.65 15.78 -35.53
C VAL A 296 16.43 14.84 -36.71
N ARG A 297 17.27 13.83 -36.81
CA ARG A 297 17.11 12.80 -37.84
C ARG A 297 16.40 11.58 -37.23
N LEU A 298 15.19 11.28 -37.72
CA LEU A 298 14.40 10.16 -37.26
C LEU A 298 14.54 8.96 -38.20
N THR A 299 14.68 7.76 -37.62
CA THR A 299 14.76 6.49 -38.37
C THR A 299 13.38 5.89 -38.56
N GLU A 300 13.27 4.97 -39.52
CA GLU A 300 12.06 4.18 -39.76
C GLU A 300 11.72 3.30 -38.56
N ILE A 301 10.45 3.02 -38.38
CA ILE A 301 9.91 2.08 -37.42
C ILE A 301 9.36 0.89 -38.15
N SER A 302 9.83 -0.31 -37.87
CA SER A 302 9.28 -1.53 -38.44
C SER A 302 8.01 -1.98 -37.71
N GLU A 303 7.16 -2.74 -38.40
CA GLU A 303 5.99 -3.35 -37.77
C GLU A 303 6.37 -4.27 -36.62
N GLN A 304 7.45 -5.04 -36.76
CA GLN A 304 7.95 -5.93 -35.73
C GLN A 304 8.41 -5.16 -34.48
N GLU A 305 8.93 -3.96 -34.67
CA GLU A 305 9.32 -3.10 -33.55
C GLU A 305 8.11 -2.57 -32.76
N ILE A 306 7.05 -2.12 -33.46
CA ILE A 306 5.83 -1.68 -32.76
C ILE A 306 5.14 -2.85 -32.05
N LEU A 307 5.09 -4.03 -32.66
CA LEU A 307 4.54 -5.23 -32.03
C LEU A 307 5.35 -5.64 -30.79
N SER A 308 6.67 -5.62 -30.88
CA SER A 308 7.57 -5.84 -29.73
C SER A 308 7.36 -4.81 -28.61
N PHE A 309 7.13 -3.54 -28.97
CA PHE A 309 6.89 -2.46 -28.02
C PHE A 309 5.54 -2.58 -27.32
N VAL A 310 4.51 -3.01 -28.02
CA VAL A 310 3.16 -3.27 -27.50
C VAL A 310 3.14 -4.51 -26.59
N GLY A 311 3.89 -5.54 -26.95
CA GLY A 311 3.94 -6.82 -26.26
C GLY A 311 2.61 -7.56 -26.31
N ILE A 312 2.03 -7.84 -25.14
CA ILE A 312 0.73 -8.53 -25.01
C ILE A 312 -0.48 -7.61 -25.23
N GLY A 313 -0.25 -6.32 -25.42
CA GLY A 313 -1.33 -5.32 -25.53
C GLY A 313 -1.96 -5.26 -26.91
N GLN A 314 -3.00 -4.44 -27.02
CA GLN A 314 -3.65 -4.12 -28.28
C GLN A 314 -2.97 -2.90 -28.92
N THR A 315 -2.54 -3.04 -30.16
CA THR A 315 -1.86 -1.96 -30.90
C THR A 315 -2.79 -0.75 -31.03
N SER A 316 -2.26 0.43 -30.65
CA SER A 316 -3.03 1.67 -30.69
C SER A 316 -2.20 2.86 -31.14
N ARG A 317 -2.87 3.94 -31.55
CA ARG A 317 -2.22 5.23 -31.89
C ARG A 317 -1.35 5.75 -30.74
N THR A 318 -1.73 5.48 -29.49
CA THR A 318 -0.97 5.89 -28.31
C THR A 318 0.38 5.18 -28.24
N HIS A 319 0.44 3.89 -28.60
CA HIS A 319 1.69 3.15 -28.67
C HIS A 319 2.63 3.71 -29.74
N LEU A 320 2.10 3.96 -30.91
CA LEU A 320 2.89 4.55 -32.01
C LEU A 320 3.41 5.94 -31.64
N ALA A 321 2.57 6.79 -31.07
CA ALA A 321 2.95 8.12 -30.62
C ALA A 321 4.04 8.07 -29.52
N GLU A 322 3.94 7.15 -28.57
CA GLU A 322 4.95 6.97 -27.53
C GLU A 322 6.29 6.48 -28.12
N LEU A 323 6.25 5.56 -29.08
CA LEU A 323 7.45 5.05 -29.70
C LEU A 323 8.17 6.14 -30.51
N ILE A 324 7.42 6.93 -31.27
CA ILE A 324 7.96 8.10 -31.99
C ILE A 324 8.52 9.14 -31.03
N TYR A 325 7.80 9.43 -29.95
CA TYR A 325 8.26 10.35 -28.91
C TYR A 325 9.61 9.90 -28.32
N ARG A 326 9.74 8.63 -27.95
CA ARG A 326 10.98 8.09 -27.40
C ARG A 326 12.15 8.23 -28.40
N ARG A 327 11.93 7.92 -29.68
CA ARG A 327 12.95 8.10 -30.72
C ARG A 327 13.36 9.56 -30.88
N LEU A 328 12.38 10.46 -30.90
CA LEU A 328 12.63 11.89 -31.02
C LEU A 328 13.47 12.39 -29.85
N ILE A 329 13.10 12.04 -28.62
CA ILE A 329 13.83 12.46 -27.40
C ILE A 329 15.25 11.87 -27.41
N THR A 330 15.42 10.59 -27.78
CA THR A 330 16.76 9.97 -27.87
C THR A 330 17.63 10.68 -28.93
N ALA A 331 17.12 10.88 -30.13
CA ALA A 331 17.85 11.59 -31.18
C ALA A 331 18.19 13.05 -30.83
N PHE A 332 17.29 13.68 -30.08
CA PHE A 332 17.52 15.03 -29.58
C PHE A 332 18.61 15.07 -28.49
N ASP A 333 18.60 14.13 -27.57
CA ASP A 333 19.62 13.99 -26.50
C ASP A 333 21.00 13.71 -27.10
N GLU A 334 21.09 12.83 -28.08
CA GLU A 334 22.32 12.56 -28.83
C GLU A 334 22.88 13.83 -29.52
N SER A 335 22.01 14.76 -29.94
CA SER A 335 22.39 16.03 -30.58
C SER A 335 22.76 17.12 -29.57
N MET A 336 22.49 16.94 -28.27
CA MET A 336 22.69 17.98 -27.24
C MET A 336 24.15 18.45 -27.08
N PRO A 337 25.20 17.60 -27.13
CA PRO A 337 26.58 18.06 -27.06
C PRO A 337 26.96 19.06 -28.16
N GLU A 338 26.54 18.78 -29.42
CA GLU A 338 26.77 19.69 -30.55
C GLU A 338 26.00 21.01 -30.38
N ARG A 339 24.75 20.93 -29.94
CA ARG A 339 23.90 22.09 -29.67
C ARG A 339 24.48 22.98 -28.57
N ARG A 340 25.01 22.39 -27.49
CA ARG A 340 25.71 23.14 -26.43
C ARG A 340 26.96 23.85 -26.96
N ALA A 341 27.74 23.17 -27.78
CA ALA A 341 28.94 23.77 -28.41
C ALA A 341 28.55 24.90 -29.34
N ARG A 342 27.47 24.76 -30.10
CA ARG A 342 26.92 25.80 -30.99
C ARG A 342 26.38 27.01 -30.19
N TYR A 343 25.58 26.75 -29.15
CA TYR A 343 25.03 27.79 -28.27
C TYR A 343 26.12 28.65 -27.61
N ALA A 344 27.23 28.04 -27.21
CA ALA A 344 28.34 28.75 -26.60
C ALA A 344 29.00 29.77 -27.55
N LYS A 345 28.89 29.54 -28.88
CA LYS A 345 29.48 30.39 -29.92
C LYS A 345 28.45 31.24 -30.66
N ALA A 346 27.15 31.00 -30.42
CA ALA A 346 26.05 31.61 -31.12
C ALA A 346 25.84 33.10 -30.76
N ASP A 347 25.34 33.88 -31.69
CA ASP A 347 24.86 35.23 -31.49
C ASP A 347 23.51 35.26 -30.73
N PRO A 348 23.01 36.43 -30.31
CA PRO A 348 21.79 36.54 -29.52
C PRO A 348 20.51 36.04 -30.25
N GLU A 349 20.48 36.08 -31.59
CA GLU A 349 19.34 35.63 -32.39
C GLU A 349 19.33 34.12 -32.51
N GLU A 350 20.45 33.50 -32.80
CA GLU A 350 20.63 32.04 -32.85
C GLU A 350 20.39 31.38 -31.47
N LYS A 351 20.77 32.06 -30.36
CA LYS A 351 20.45 31.62 -29.00
C LYS A 351 18.97 31.56 -28.75
N ARG A 352 18.20 32.57 -29.21
CA ARG A 352 16.74 32.60 -29.09
C ARG A 352 16.09 31.46 -29.87
N GLU A 353 16.60 31.16 -31.08
CA GLU A 353 16.10 30.03 -31.88
C GLU A 353 16.33 28.70 -31.19
N ILE A 354 17.52 28.49 -30.61
CA ILE A 354 17.83 27.26 -29.85
C ILE A 354 16.96 27.17 -28.60
N ASP A 355 16.77 28.24 -27.86
CA ASP A 355 15.91 28.29 -26.66
C ASP A 355 14.43 28.01 -27.04
N ALA A 356 13.94 28.55 -28.16
CA ALA A 356 12.60 28.30 -28.65
C ALA A 356 12.40 26.84 -29.08
N LEU A 357 13.43 26.24 -29.68
CA LEU A 357 13.44 24.83 -30.04
C LEU A 357 13.38 23.93 -28.77
N LEU A 358 14.20 24.26 -27.76
CA LEU A 358 14.20 23.56 -26.48
C LEU A 358 12.83 23.62 -25.80
N GLN A 359 12.21 24.79 -25.78
CA GLN A 359 10.87 24.97 -25.21
C GLN A 359 9.84 24.10 -25.95
N ARG A 360 9.92 24.01 -27.30
CA ARG A 360 9.02 23.13 -28.07
C ARG A 360 9.23 21.65 -27.75
N VAL A 361 10.49 21.19 -27.67
CA VAL A 361 10.83 19.81 -27.32
C VAL A 361 10.40 19.48 -25.89
N ASN A 362 10.65 20.37 -24.94
CA ASN A 362 10.23 20.19 -23.53
C ASN A 362 8.70 20.20 -23.36
N ALA A 363 7.97 20.89 -24.25
CA ALA A 363 6.52 20.89 -24.27
C ALA A 363 5.90 19.67 -25.00
N LEU A 364 6.73 18.88 -25.70
CA LEU A 364 6.25 17.72 -26.44
C LEU A 364 5.87 16.58 -25.49
N SER A 365 4.84 15.86 -25.84
CA SER A 365 4.40 14.65 -25.16
C SER A 365 3.79 13.63 -26.16
N PRO A 366 3.71 12.34 -25.79
CA PRO A 366 3.05 11.36 -26.65
C PRO A 366 1.61 11.73 -27.01
N GLU A 367 0.89 12.33 -26.06
CA GLU A 367 -0.50 12.77 -26.26
C GLU A 367 -0.58 13.90 -27.27
N ARG A 368 0.36 14.85 -27.19
CA ARG A 368 0.43 15.94 -28.14
C ARG A 368 0.78 15.46 -29.54
N LEU A 369 1.74 14.53 -29.68
CA LEU A 369 2.02 13.88 -30.95
C LEU A 369 0.78 13.17 -31.51
N ASN A 370 0.04 12.43 -30.66
CA ASN A 370 -1.17 11.74 -31.10
C ASN A 370 -2.25 12.71 -31.59
N SER A 371 -2.48 13.83 -30.88
CA SER A 371 -3.53 14.79 -31.23
C SER A 371 -3.19 15.66 -32.41
N GLU A 372 -1.94 16.12 -32.53
CA GLU A 372 -1.52 17.05 -33.59
C GLU A 372 -1.10 16.33 -34.89
N TRP A 373 -0.35 15.23 -34.75
CA TRP A 373 0.28 14.56 -35.91
C TRP A 373 -0.55 13.41 -36.48
N PHE A 374 -1.40 12.76 -35.67
CA PHE A 374 -2.30 11.71 -36.13
C PHE A 374 -3.74 12.18 -36.35
N SER A 375 -3.93 13.50 -36.49
CA SER A 375 -5.23 14.08 -36.79
C SER A 375 -5.64 13.80 -38.25
N LYS A 376 -6.97 13.78 -38.51
CA LYS A 376 -7.54 13.62 -39.88
C LYS A 376 -7.03 14.73 -40.81
N SER A 377 -6.81 15.94 -40.29
CA SER A 377 -6.30 17.07 -41.07
C SER A 377 -4.89 16.85 -41.61
N LYS A 378 -4.01 16.19 -40.82
CA LYS A 378 -2.64 15.85 -41.22
C LYS A 378 -2.55 14.55 -42.01
N ASN A 379 -3.51 13.65 -41.86
CA ASN A 379 -3.54 12.34 -42.53
C ASN A 379 -4.88 12.08 -43.25
N PRO A 380 -5.26 12.91 -44.20
CA PRO A 380 -6.57 12.81 -44.85
C PRO A 380 -6.75 11.49 -45.67
N MET A 381 -5.65 10.84 -46.05
CA MET A 381 -5.66 9.57 -46.82
C MET A 381 -5.78 8.34 -45.89
N VAL A 382 -5.68 8.51 -44.58
CA VAL A 382 -5.83 7.43 -43.60
C VAL A 382 -7.22 7.55 -42.99
N PHE A 383 -8.10 6.61 -43.37
CA PHE A 383 -9.44 6.55 -42.75
C PHE A 383 -9.33 6.10 -41.30
N LEU A 384 -10.06 6.78 -40.47
CA LEU A 384 -10.18 6.40 -39.04
C LEU A 384 -10.99 5.09 -38.97
N ALA A 385 -10.53 4.15 -38.15
CA ALA A 385 -11.26 2.90 -37.93
C ALA A 385 -12.70 3.12 -37.38
N THR A 386 -12.97 4.32 -36.88
CA THR A 386 -14.27 4.77 -36.37
C THR A 386 -15.07 5.60 -37.37
N ASP A 387 -14.64 5.67 -38.63
CA ASP A 387 -15.34 6.44 -39.66
C ASP A 387 -16.53 5.63 -40.21
N PRO A 388 -17.78 6.11 -40.12
CA PRO A 388 -18.97 5.41 -40.59
C PRO A 388 -19.08 5.21 -42.11
N GLU A 389 -18.26 5.93 -42.89
CA GLU A 389 -18.32 5.88 -44.36
C GLU A 389 -17.89 4.53 -44.94
N GLU A 390 -17.06 3.71 -44.22
CA GLU A 390 -16.64 2.38 -44.61
C GLU A 390 -17.54 1.25 -44.11
N LYS A 391 -18.85 1.40 -44.16
CA LYS A 391 -19.85 0.50 -43.56
C LYS A 391 -19.64 -1.00 -43.86
N ASP A 392 -19.27 -1.33 -45.09
CA ASP A 392 -19.19 -2.72 -45.53
C ASP A 392 -17.90 -3.45 -45.05
N LYS A 393 -16.92 -2.70 -44.58
CA LYS A 393 -15.65 -3.26 -44.07
C LYS A 393 -15.61 -3.37 -42.54
N LEU A 394 -16.64 -2.85 -41.85
CA LEU A 394 -16.71 -2.88 -40.39
C LEU A 394 -16.90 -4.32 -39.87
N PRO A 395 -16.26 -4.73 -38.79
CA PRO A 395 -16.59 -5.95 -38.07
C PRO A 395 -18.05 -6.00 -37.64
N GLU A 396 -18.62 -7.20 -37.53
CA GLU A 396 -20.04 -7.39 -37.24
C GLU A 396 -20.49 -6.65 -35.97
N ILE A 397 -19.72 -6.78 -34.90
CA ILE A 397 -20.03 -6.13 -33.60
C ILE A 397 -20.12 -4.60 -33.71
N MET A 398 -19.33 -3.97 -34.58
CA MET A 398 -19.31 -2.52 -34.76
C MET A 398 -20.44 -2.02 -35.64
N ARG A 399 -21.16 -2.91 -36.36
CA ARG A 399 -22.35 -2.56 -37.16
C ARG A 399 -23.61 -2.47 -36.32
N LEU A 400 -23.60 -3.03 -35.10
CA LEU A 400 -24.76 -3.10 -34.24
C LEU A 400 -25.19 -1.71 -33.76
N LEU A 401 -26.49 -1.51 -33.66
CA LEU A 401 -27.08 -0.36 -33.02
C LEU A 401 -26.96 -0.50 -31.46
N PRO A 402 -26.95 0.60 -30.71
CA PRO A 402 -26.82 0.57 -29.25
C PRO A 402 -27.73 -0.42 -28.55
N MET A 403 -29.02 -0.37 -28.83
CA MET A 403 -30.02 -1.28 -28.23
C MET A 403 -29.70 -2.74 -28.51
N THR A 404 -29.40 -3.08 -29.79
CA THR A 404 -29.11 -4.46 -30.20
C THR A 404 -27.85 -5.00 -29.54
N LEU A 405 -26.80 -4.17 -29.43
CA LEU A 405 -25.58 -4.55 -28.74
C LEU A 405 -25.83 -4.80 -27.26
N ILE A 406 -26.54 -3.89 -26.58
CA ILE A 406 -26.83 -4.00 -25.15
C ILE A 406 -27.71 -5.20 -24.85
N ASP A 407 -28.74 -5.45 -25.63
CA ASP A 407 -29.63 -6.61 -25.50
C ASP A 407 -28.84 -7.91 -25.62
N TRP A 408 -27.96 -7.99 -26.61
CA TRP A 408 -27.07 -9.15 -26.75
C TRP A 408 -26.13 -9.33 -25.57
N LEU A 409 -25.45 -8.25 -25.11
CA LEU A 409 -24.55 -8.32 -23.94
C LEU A 409 -25.28 -8.75 -22.68
N THR A 410 -26.50 -8.27 -22.47
CA THR A 410 -27.35 -8.63 -21.34
C THR A 410 -27.81 -10.09 -21.41
N SER A 411 -28.04 -10.63 -22.62
CA SER A 411 -28.40 -12.04 -22.82
C SER A 411 -27.27 -13.02 -22.44
N ILE A 412 -26.02 -12.60 -22.54
CA ILE A 412 -24.86 -13.44 -22.15
C ILE A 412 -24.77 -13.58 -20.64
N ARG A 413 -24.96 -12.48 -19.89
CA ARG A 413 -24.89 -12.49 -18.42
C ARG A 413 -25.84 -11.48 -17.79
N THR A 414 -26.75 -11.96 -16.99
CA THR A 414 -27.53 -11.16 -16.07
C THR A 414 -27.30 -11.68 -14.65
N PRO A 415 -26.90 -10.85 -13.67
CA PRO A 415 -26.80 -9.39 -13.76
C PRO A 415 -25.50 -8.87 -14.41
N CYS A 416 -25.62 -7.74 -15.07
CA CYS A 416 -24.47 -6.97 -15.58
C CYS A 416 -24.72 -5.47 -15.44
N HIS A 417 -23.66 -4.68 -15.52
CA HIS A 417 -23.73 -3.23 -15.62
C HIS A 417 -23.32 -2.79 -17.03
N ILE A 418 -24.10 -1.91 -17.61
CA ILE A 418 -23.77 -1.23 -18.85
C ILE A 418 -23.49 0.23 -18.53
N THR A 419 -22.27 0.67 -18.77
CA THR A 419 -21.87 2.07 -18.57
C THR A 419 -21.70 2.76 -19.90
N LEU A 420 -22.35 3.89 -20.08
CA LEU A 420 -22.17 4.75 -21.24
C LEU A 420 -20.97 5.67 -21.02
N ASN A 421 -19.99 5.61 -21.93
CA ASN A 421 -18.86 6.55 -21.95
C ASN A 421 -19.32 7.87 -22.58
N LEU A 422 -19.19 8.97 -21.84
CA LEU A 422 -19.69 10.28 -22.23
C LEU A 422 -18.70 11.11 -23.09
N SER A 423 -17.57 10.54 -23.50
CA SER A 423 -16.60 11.24 -24.33
C SER A 423 -17.26 11.76 -25.62
N THR A 424 -17.23 13.07 -25.81
CA THR A 424 -17.78 13.76 -27.01
C THR A 424 -19.29 13.67 -27.18
N LEU A 425 -20.05 13.15 -26.22
CA LEU A 425 -21.50 13.13 -26.24
C LEU A 425 -22.07 14.42 -25.67
N THR A 426 -23.15 14.90 -26.33
CA THR A 426 -23.96 16.02 -25.82
C THR A 426 -25.09 15.52 -24.92
N VAL A 427 -25.74 16.39 -24.21
CA VAL A 427 -26.87 16.00 -23.36
C VAL A 427 -28.06 15.47 -24.20
N GLU A 428 -28.20 15.95 -25.44
CA GLU A 428 -29.16 15.45 -26.43
C GLU A 428 -28.90 13.98 -26.77
N ASP A 429 -27.64 13.65 -27.04
CA ASP A 429 -27.23 12.26 -27.36
C ASP A 429 -27.50 11.32 -26.17
N VAL A 430 -27.15 11.77 -24.97
CA VAL A 430 -27.34 10.96 -23.74
C VAL A 430 -28.83 10.72 -23.50
N LEU A 431 -29.67 11.75 -23.62
CA LEU A 431 -31.12 11.61 -23.45
C LEU A 431 -31.73 10.64 -24.48
N GLU A 432 -31.31 10.75 -25.75
CA GLU A 432 -31.74 9.86 -26.83
C GLU A 432 -31.33 8.39 -26.55
N LEU A 433 -30.08 8.16 -26.14
CA LEU A 433 -29.58 6.83 -25.82
C LEU A 433 -30.27 6.21 -24.60
N LEU A 434 -30.49 7.00 -23.52
CA LEU A 434 -31.21 6.52 -22.34
C LEU A 434 -32.67 6.11 -22.66
N TYR A 435 -33.34 6.84 -23.55
CA TYR A 435 -34.70 6.51 -23.95
C TYR A 435 -34.76 5.33 -24.91
N SER A 436 -33.91 5.32 -25.96
CA SER A 436 -33.90 4.27 -26.99
C SER A 436 -33.38 2.91 -26.46
N CYS A 437 -32.52 2.91 -25.43
CA CYS A 437 -32.06 1.69 -24.78
C CYS A 437 -32.91 1.23 -23.59
N GLU A 438 -34.11 1.79 -23.44
CA GLU A 438 -35.20 1.35 -22.54
C GLU A 438 -34.77 1.03 -21.11
N GLY A 439 -33.85 1.81 -20.56
CA GLY A 439 -33.35 1.66 -19.17
C GLY A 439 -32.27 0.59 -18.98
N MET A 440 -31.77 -0.03 -20.03
CA MET A 440 -30.69 -1.01 -19.95
C MET A 440 -29.31 -0.37 -19.69
N ILE A 441 -29.14 0.93 -19.96
CA ILE A 441 -27.96 1.68 -19.56
C ILE A 441 -28.03 1.93 -18.07
N SER A 442 -27.24 1.23 -17.27
CA SER A 442 -27.31 1.29 -15.81
C SER A 442 -26.44 2.39 -15.19
N HIS A 443 -25.40 2.84 -15.89
CA HIS A 443 -24.43 3.82 -15.40
C HIS A 443 -24.02 4.81 -16.48
N LEU A 444 -23.64 6.02 -16.06
CA LEU A 444 -22.96 7.01 -16.88
C LEU A 444 -21.51 7.20 -16.37
N GLU A 445 -20.53 7.27 -17.27
CA GLU A 445 -19.19 7.70 -16.92
C GLU A 445 -19.13 9.23 -16.80
N MET A 446 -19.71 9.73 -15.68
CA MET A 446 -19.90 11.17 -15.44
C MET A 446 -18.60 11.95 -15.37
N PHE A 447 -17.50 11.29 -15.00
CA PHE A 447 -16.20 11.92 -14.95
C PHE A 447 -15.11 10.98 -15.43
N ASN A 448 -14.40 11.41 -16.46
CA ASN A 448 -13.17 10.82 -16.94
C ASN A 448 -12.08 11.89 -16.88
N LEU A 449 -11.09 11.72 -15.99
CA LEU A 449 -10.09 12.75 -15.69
C LEU A 449 -9.32 13.19 -16.93
N LYS A 450 -8.94 12.23 -17.77
CA LYS A 450 -8.21 12.52 -19.00
C LYS A 450 -9.05 13.29 -20.00
N ASN A 451 -10.29 12.87 -20.24
CA ASN A 451 -11.22 13.55 -21.14
C ASN A 451 -11.61 14.94 -20.64
N TYR A 452 -11.73 15.10 -19.32
CA TYR A 452 -11.99 16.38 -18.68
C TYR A 452 -10.82 17.37 -18.90
N GLU A 453 -9.58 16.94 -18.71
CA GLU A 453 -8.41 17.78 -18.93
C GLU A 453 -8.16 18.07 -20.42
N ASP A 454 -8.58 17.17 -21.32
CA ASP A 454 -8.54 17.39 -22.77
C ASP A 454 -9.72 18.24 -23.29
N GLY A 455 -10.63 18.68 -22.41
CA GLY A 455 -11.80 19.51 -22.78
C GLY A 455 -12.90 18.78 -23.56
N LYS A 456 -12.93 17.45 -23.49
CA LYS A 456 -13.88 16.60 -24.25
C LYS A 456 -15.20 16.34 -23.55
N MET A 457 -15.42 16.93 -22.37
CA MET A 457 -16.62 16.74 -21.54
C MET A 457 -17.35 18.08 -21.35
N ALA A 458 -17.74 18.70 -22.44
CA ALA A 458 -18.33 20.05 -22.41
C ALA A 458 -19.69 20.12 -21.69
N ASP A 459 -20.55 19.12 -21.91
CA ASP A 459 -21.94 19.13 -21.41
C ASP A 459 -22.12 18.42 -20.06
N ILE A 460 -21.06 18.22 -19.30
CA ILE A 460 -21.05 17.42 -18.06
C ILE A 460 -22.05 17.94 -17.02
N GLU A 461 -22.25 19.25 -16.92
CA GLU A 461 -23.19 19.88 -16.00
C GLU A 461 -24.64 19.56 -16.39
N ALA A 462 -24.99 19.75 -17.66
CA ALA A 462 -26.33 19.46 -18.18
C ALA A 462 -26.68 17.96 -18.12
N ILE A 463 -25.68 17.08 -18.34
CA ILE A 463 -25.85 15.63 -18.19
C ILE A 463 -26.04 15.27 -16.71
N SER A 464 -25.36 15.94 -15.78
CA SER A 464 -25.57 15.74 -14.34
C SER A 464 -26.97 16.19 -13.89
N GLU A 465 -27.47 17.29 -14.43
CA GLU A 465 -28.84 17.72 -14.19
C GLU A 465 -29.87 16.71 -14.73
N LEU A 466 -29.63 16.16 -15.94
CA LEU A 466 -30.48 15.13 -16.53
C LEU A 466 -30.50 13.88 -15.63
N GLN A 467 -29.34 13.39 -15.20
CA GLN A 467 -29.26 12.24 -14.32
C GLN A 467 -29.98 12.45 -12.99
N SER A 468 -29.78 13.62 -12.37
CA SER A 468 -30.47 13.98 -11.12
C SER A 468 -31.98 14.02 -11.31
N ALA A 469 -32.46 14.62 -12.40
CA ALA A 469 -33.90 14.72 -12.70
C ALA A 469 -34.56 13.33 -12.93
N ILE A 470 -33.80 12.39 -13.55
CA ILE A 470 -34.24 11.00 -13.72
C ILE A 470 -34.29 10.29 -12.36
N ASN A 471 -33.21 10.35 -11.59
CA ASN A 471 -33.11 9.64 -10.32
C ASN A 471 -34.03 10.12 -9.24
N GLU A 472 -34.35 11.43 -9.23
CA GLU A 472 -35.32 12.05 -8.32
C GLU A 472 -36.76 11.81 -8.75
N GLY A 473 -36.98 11.33 -9.99
CA GLY A 473 -38.33 11.20 -10.57
C GLY A 473 -39.02 12.55 -10.81
N SER A 474 -38.25 13.62 -11.02
CA SER A 474 -38.79 14.97 -11.16
C SER A 474 -39.32 15.20 -12.58
N ALA A 475 -40.62 14.96 -12.81
CA ALA A 475 -41.27 15.21 -14.09
C ALA A 475 -41.17 16.71 -14.49
N ILE A 476 -41.12 17.62 -13.53
CA ILE A 476 -41.02 19.07 -13.82
C ILE A 476 -39.64 19.41 -14.36
N ALA A 477 -38.56 18.87 -13.74
CA ALA A 477 -37.19 19.09 -14.17
C ALA A 477 -36.95 18.48 -15.56
N LEU A 478 -37.37 17.22 -15.77
CA LEU A 478 -37.30 16.55 -17.06
C LEU A 478 -38.03 17.31 -18.15
N LYS A 479 -39.27 17.76 -17.89
CA LYS A 479 -40.05 18.54 -18.84
C LYS A 479 -39.36 19.84 -19.25
N ARG A 480 -38.78 20.57 -18.28
CA ARG A 480 -38.04 21.80 -18.55
C ARG A 480 -36.80 21.53 -19.40
N LEU A 481 -36.04 20.50 -19.04
CA LEU A 481 -34.83 20.12 -19.75
C LEU A 481 -35.17 19.71 -21.20
N ILE A 482 -36.10 18.77 -21.41
CA ILE A 482 -36.48 18.31 -22.76
C ILE A 482 -36.99 19.49 -23.61
N ARG A 483 -37.78 20.41 -23.05
CA ARG A 483 -38.23 21.63 -23.78
C ARG A 483 -37.05 22.54 -24.16
N SER A 484 -36.06 22.70 -23.31
CA SER A 484 -34.86 23.50 -23.62
C SER A 484 -34.07 22.86 -24.76
N LEU A 485 -33.96 21.49 -24.76
CA LEU A 485 -33.30 20.75 -25.83
C LEU A 485 -34.05 20.87 -27.15
N ILE A 486 -35.37 20.71 -27.15
CA ILE A 486 -36.19 20.90 -28.36
C ILE A 486 -35.92 22.29 -28.95
N LYS A 487 -35.94 23.35 -28.11
CA LYS A 487 -35.67 24.71 -28.57
C LYS A 487 -34.27 24.86 -29.17
N LYS A 488 -33.26 24.23 -28.56
CA LYS A 488 -31.87 24.25 -29.03
C LYS A 488 -31.74 23.52 -30.36
N THR A 489 -32.34 22.34 -30.48
CA THR A 489 -32.26 21.49 -31.67
C THR A 489 -33.04 22.09 -32.84
N SER A 490 -34.24 22.71 -32.60
CA SER A 490 -35.04 23.35 -33.64
C SER A 490 -34.41 24.61 -34.25
N CYS A 491 -33.30 25.11 -33.67
CA CYS A 491 -32.51 26.21 -34.24
C CYS A 491 -31.45 25.75 -35.25
N LEU A 492 -31.26 24.42 -35.42
CA LEU A 492 -30.30 23.83 -36.34
C LEU A 492 -31.09 23.43 -37.61
N ASP A 493 -30.68 23.95 -38.74
CA ASP A 493 -31.33 23.69 -40.08
C ASP A 493 -30.71 22.41 -40.70
N ASP A 494 -30.93 21.24 -40.06
CA ASP A 494 -30.40 19.96 -40.53
C ASP A 494 -31.50 18.87 -40.43
N ALA A 495 -31.57 17.97 -41.45
CA ALA A 495 -32.58 16.90 -41.48
C ALA A 495 -32.54 15.97 -40.25
N ASP A 496 -31.35 15.79 -39.66
CA ASP A 496 -31.12 15.03 -38.45
C ASP A 496 -31.75 15.73 -37.21
N SER A 497 -31.84 17.06 -37.23
CA SER A 497 -32.44 17.89 -36.20
C SER A 497 -33.96 17.75 -36.14
N ASP A 498 -34.62 17.58 -37.30
CA ASP A 498 -36.06 17.36 -37.35
C ASP A 498 -36.45 16.01 -36.77
N GLU A 499 -35.73 14.95 -37.08
CA GLU A 499 -35.95 13.63 -36.51
C GLU A 499 -35.75 13.64 -34.97
N ARG A 500 -34.71 14.29 -34.49
CA ARG A 500 -34.48 14.49 -33.04
C ARG A 500 -35.58 15.30 -32.35
N CYS A 501 -36.03 16.35 -32.97
CA CYS A 501 -37.16 17.14 -32.44
C CYS A 501 -38.40 16.28 -32.28
N HIS A 502 -38.70 15.46 -33.27
CA HIS A 502 -39.83 14.53 -33.20
C HIS A 502 -39.65 13.52 -32.04
N LEU A 503 -38.50 12.94 -31.89
CA LEU A 503 -38.20 12.04 -30.79
C LEU A 503 -38.31 12.71 -29.41
N PHE A 504 -37.81 13.93 -29.27
CA PHE A 504 -37.90 14.66 -28.01
C PHE A 504 -39.37 15.09 -27.72
N LEU A 505 -40.18 15.37 -28.73
CA LEU A 505 -41.62 15.60 -28.55
C LEU A 505 -42.36 14.34 -28.11
N GLU A 506 -41.97 13.19 -28.60
CA GLU A 506 -42.49 11.90 -28.14
C GLU A 506 -42.12 11.66 -26.69
N MET A 507 -40.81 11.83 -26.32
CA MET A 507 -40.36 11.73 -24.93
C MET A 507 -41.13 12.70 -24.00
N LEU A 508 -41.36 13.92 -24.45
CA LEU A 508 -42.09 14.90 -23.67
C LEU A 508 -43.53 14.46 -23.36
N ARG A 509 -44.15 13.70 -24.28
CA ARG A 509 -45.50 13.12 -24.08
C ARG A 509 -45.45 11.87 -23.20
N ASN A 510 -44.28 11.17 -23.16
CA ASN A 510 -44.08 9.88 -22.48
C ASN A 510 -43.07 9.96 -21.34
N ILE A 511 -42.94 11.09 -20.63
CA ILE A 511 -42.04 11.22 -19.45
C ILE A 511 -42.19 10.07 -18.44
N PRO A 512 -43.44 9.59 -18.13
CA PRO A 512 -43.60 8.46 -17.22
C PRO A 512 -42.88 7.18 -17.68
N LYS A 513 -42.74 6.92 -18.99
CA LYS A 513 -41.99 5.77 -19.54
C LYS A 513 -40.50 5.88 -19.18
N LEU A 514 -39.88 7.04 -19.40
CA LEU A 514 -38.47 7.29 -19.04
C LEU A 514 -38.26 7.16 -17.52
N GLN A 515 -39.19 7.68 -16.70
CA GLN A 515 -39.10 7.53 -15.25
C GLN A 515 -39.27 6.09 -14.80
N ALA A 516 -40.15 5.31 -15.44
CA ALA A 516 -40.37 3.90 -15.11
C ALA A 516 -39.08 3.04 -15.34
N TYR A 517 -38.29 3.37 -16.34
CA TYR A 517 -37.04 2.67 -16.62
C TYR A 517 -36.04 2.72 -15.45
N TYR A 518 -36.02 3.81 -14.68
CA TYR A 518 -35.07 4.04 -13.58
C TYR A 518 -35.74 4.08 -12.20
N ALA A 519 -37.01 3.69 -12.10
CA ALA A 519 -37.76 3.76 -10.84
C ALA A 519 -37.24 2.79 -9.78
N THR A 520 -36.84 1.58 -10.20
CA THR A 520 -36.32 0.53 -9.30
C THR A 520 -34.80 0.60 -9.13
N THR A 521 -34.12 0.91 -10.22
CA THR A 521 -32.65 0.96 -10.26
C THR A 521 -32.22 2.33 -10.74
N PRO A 522 -31.74 3.21 -9.85
CA PRO A 522 -31.32 4.55 -10.26
C PRO A 522 -30.14 4.50 -11.21
N LEU A 523 -30.05 5.46 -12.10
CA LEU A 523 -28.93 5.62 -13.05
C LEU A 523 -27.66 5.95 -12.29
N GLY A 524 -26.74 4.99 -12.24
CA GLY A 524 -25.49 5.07 -11.47
C GLY A 524 -24.45 5.99 -12.09
N THR A 525 -23.44 6.35 -11.29
CA THR A 525 -22.32 7.19 -11.71
C THR A 525 -21.03 6.42 -11.66
N ARG A 526 -20.20 6.58 -12.69
CA ARG A 526 -18.80 6.13 -12.70
C ARG A 526 -17.87 7.33 -12.80
N LEU A 527 -16.79 7.27 -12.02
CA LEU A 527 -15.76 8.31 -11.98
C LEU A 527 -14.41 7.62 -12.24
N GLY A 528 -13.83 7.84 -13.40
CA GLY A 528 -12.64 7.15 -13.86
C GLY A 528 -11.47 8.11 -14.16
N SER A 529 -10.24 7.60 -14.09
CA SER A 529 -9.05 8.36 -14.47
C SER A 529 -8.62 8.13 -15.91
N ASP A 530 -9.06 7.06 -16.55
CA ASP A 530 -8.54 6.54 -17.83
C ASP A 530 -6.99 6.40 -17.81
N SER A 531 -6.46 5.96 -16.67
CA SER A 531 -5.01 5.88 -16.46
C SER A 531 -4.42 4.70 -17.23
N THR A 532 -3.50 5.01 -18.15
CA THR A 532 -2.70 4.01 -18.88
C THR A 532 -1.29 3.85 -18.31
N SER A 533 -0.89 4.67 -17.34
CA SER A 533 0.49 4.77 -16.84
C SER A 533 1.53 5.12 -17.92
N ARG A 534 1.09 5.62 -19.09
CA ARG A 534 1.93 6.07 -20.22
C ARG A 534 2.00 7.59 -20.35
N SER A 535 1.00 8.31 -19.81
CA SER A 535 0.94 9.75 -19.90
C SER A 535 2.10 10.43 -19.15
N SER A 536 2.70 11.43 -19.76
CA SER A 536 3.64 12.35 -19.13
C SER A 536 2.92 13.47 -18.38
N LYS A 537 1.63 13.67 -18.63
CA LYS A 537 0.77 14.59 -17.90
C LYS A 537 0.45 14.04 -16.50
N VAL A 538 -0.05 14.92 -15.66
CA VAL A 538 -0.30 14.69 -14.23
C VAL A 538 -1.45 13.71 -13.94
N HIS A 539 -1.89 12.94 -14.93
CA HIS A 539 -2.93 11.94 -14.75
C HIS A 539 -2.38 10.74 -13.99
N GLY A 540 -2.84 10.56 -12.80
CA GLY A 540 -2.56 9.39 -12.01
C GLY A 540 -3.85 8.69 -11.64
N MET A 541 -3.80 7.36 -11.58
CA MET A 541 -4.89 6.51 -11.15
C MET A 541 -5.36 6.88 -9.74
N GLY A 542 -6.69 6.92 -9.55
CA GLY A 542 -7.36 6.85 -8.27
C GLY A 542 -7.98 8.14 -7.74
N PHE A 543 -9.12 7.95 -7.07
CA PHE A 543 -9.88 8.95 -6.35
C PHE A 543 -10.15 8.48 -4.92
N ALA A 544 -10.37 9.43 -4.01
CA ALA A 544 -10.78 9.12 -2.64
C ALA A 544 -11.75 10.17 -2.10
N PHE A 545 -12.74 9.72 -1.32
CA PHE A 545 -13.61 10.60 -0.58
C PHE A 545 -12.87 11.19 0.62
N LEU A 546 -12.79 12.51 0.71
CA LEU A 546 -12.09 13.24 1.77
C LEU A 546 -12.59 12.85 3.17
N ASP A 547 -13.88 12.59 3.32
CA ASP A 547 -14.49 12.28 4.61
C ASP A 547 -14.02 10.93 5.18
N THR A 548 -13.60 10.02 4.31
CA THR A 548 -13.07 8.69 4.69
C THR A 548 -11.60 8.71 5.06
N LEU A 549 -10.89 9.81 4.78
CA LEU A 549 -9.46 9.97 5.07
C LEU A 549 -9.22 10.44 6.51
N PRO A 550 -8.04 10.17 7.09
CA PRO A 550 -7.67 10.67 8.40
C PRO A 550 -7.79 12.19 8.51
N SER A 551 -8.19 12.69 9.67
CA SER A 551 -8.37 14.13 9.91
C SER A 551 -7.12 14.96 9.60
N ARG A 552 -5.94 14.39 9.79
CA ARG A 552 -4.66 15.02 9.46
C ARG A 552 -4.51 15.22 7.96
N THR A 553 -4.76 14.18 7.17
CA THR A 553 -4.72 14.23 5.69
C THR A 553 -5.72 15.25 5.18
N ARG A 554 -6.93 15.27 5.72
CA ARG A 554 -7.96 16.27 5.36
C ARG A 554 -7.49 17.71 5.63
N LYS A 555 -6.83 17.96 6.78
CA LYS A 555 -6.26 19.27 7.10
C LYS A 555 -5.15 19.68 6.14
N THR A 556 -4.26 18.73 5.80
CA THR A 556 -3.16 18.99 4.84
C THR A 556 -3.72 19.35 3.46
N LEU A 557 -4.69 18.59 2.95
CA LEU A 557 -5.32 18.85 1.66
C LEU A 557 -6.11 20.17 1.64
N LYS A 558 -6.68 20.59 2.76
CA LYS A 558 -7.33 21.91 2.88
C LYS A 558 -6.30 23.06 2.89
N ALA A 559 -5.16 22.87 3.57
CA ALA A 559 -4.12 23.89 3.71
C ALA A 559 -3.31 24.10 2.42
N GLU A 560 -3.11 23.08 1.62
CA GLU A 560 -2.37 23.16 0.35
C GLU A 560 -3.13 23.91 -0.75
N ASN A 561 -4.33 24.43 -0.47
CA ASN A 561 -5.20 25.12 -1.41
C ASN A 561 -5.39 24.36 -2.74
N SER A 562 -5.42 23.03 -2.65
CA SER A 562 -5.33 22.09 -3.76
C SER A 562 -6.67 21.90 -4.45
N LEU A 563 -7.30 23.01 -4.90
CA LEU A 563 -8.48 22.94 -5.74
C LEU A 563 -8.24 22.13 -7.03
N ARG A 564 -6.98 22.11 -7.50
CA ARG A 564 -6.57 21.29 -8.66
C ARG A 564 -6.67 19.78 -8.42
N ARG A 565 -6.62 19.32 -7.15
CA ARG A 565 -6.76 17.90 -6.81
C ARG A 565 -8.20 17.45 -6.66
N ARG A 566 -9.14 18.35 -6.52
CA ARG A 566 -10.54 18.01 -6.31
C ARG A 566 -11.27 18.01 -7.64
N ILE A 567 -11.96 16.91 -7.91
CA ILE A 567 -12.81 16.82 -9.08
C ILE A 567 -14.11 17.62 -8.87
N PRO A 568 -14.77 18.12 -9.94
CA PRO A 568 -15.97 18.95 -9.84
C PRO A 568 -17.22 18.14 -9.52
N PHE A 569 -17.10 17.13 -8.65
CA PHE A 569 -18.21 16.30 -8.20
C PHE A 569 -18.24 16.22 -6.69
N SER A 570 -19.43 16.17 -6.14
CA SER A 570 -19.68 15.82 -4.75
C SER A 570 -20.65 14.65 -4.65
N GLN A 571 -20.47 13.80 -3.63
CA GLN A 571 -21.35 12.69 -3.33
C GLN A 571 -21.40 12.46 -1.82
N GLN A 572 -22.56 12.15 -1.29
CA GLN A 572 -22.71 11.93 0.14
C GLN A 572 -22.16 10.55 0.53
N VAL A 573 -21.46 10.51 1.66
CA VAL A 573 -20.94 9.28 2.25
C VAL A 573 -21.34 9.20 3.72
N TYR A 574 -21.84 8.06 4.12
CA TYR A 574 -22.32 7.79 5.47
C TYR A 574 -21.35 6.92 6.22
N ARG A 575 -21.16 7.23 7.50
CA ARG A 575 -20.32 6.48 8.40
C ARG A 575 -21.15 5.60 9.32
N GLN A 576 -21.08 4.31 9.11
CA GLN A 576 -21.70 3.31 9.97
C GLN A 576 -20.68 2.84 11.02
N ILE A 577 -21.06 2.89 12.29
CA ILE A 577 -20.22 2.45 13.41
C ILE A 577 -20.90 1.31 14.12
N THR A 578 -20.26 0.14 14.09
CA THR A 578 -20.74 -1.04 14.78
C THR A 578 -19.81 -1.37 15.94
N TYR A 579 -20.38 -1.61 17.12
CA TYR A 579 -19.62 -1.95 18.30
C TYR A 579 -19.78 -3.43 18.65
N TYR A 580 -18.66 -4.15 18.69
CA TYR A 580 -18.61 -5.58 19.03
C TYR A 580 -18.06 -5.78 20.43
N PRO A 581 -18.60 -6.72 21.22
CA PRO A 581 -18.01 -7.09 22.51
C PRO A 581 -16.66 -7.77 22.29
N ARG A 582 -15.64 -7.38 23.02
CA ARG A 582 -14.33 -8.04 23.00
C ARG A 582 -14.42 -9.40 23.68
N ARG A 583 -14.67 -10.50 22.94
CA ARG A 583 -14.84 -11.84 23.52
C ARG A 583 -13.56 -12.48 24.05
N HIS A 584 -12.37 -12.15 23.54
CA HIS A 584 -11.13 -12.84 23.87
C HIS A 584 -9.94 -11.88 24.09
N GLN A 585 -9.91 -11.22 25.26
CA GLN A 585 -8.65 -10.64 25.75
C GLN A 585 -8.33 -11.20 27.15
N PRO A 586 -7.20 -11.93 27.30
CA PRO A 586 -6.85 -12.58 28.56
C PRO A 586 -6.44 -11.62 29.69
N LEU A 587 -6.19 -10.36 29.39
CA LEU A 587 -5.77 -9.32 30.36
C LEU A 587 -6.82 -8.26 30.65
N GLY A 588 -7.95 -8.27 29.94
CA GLY A 588 -8.90 -7.16 29.99
C GLY A 588 -10.10 -7.35 30.89
N ILE A 589 -10.35 -8.56 31.41
CA ILE A 589 -11.65 -8.83 32.02
C ILE A 589 -11.93 -8.02 33.28
N PRO A 590 -11.03 -7.88 34.25
CA PRO A 590 -11.34 -7.04 35.43
C PRO A 590 -11.29 -5.55 35.10
N PHE A 591 -10.33 -5.10 34.34
CA PHE A 591 -10.17 -3.69 33.98
C PHE A 591 -11.27 -3.20 33.03
N THR A 592 -11.63 -3.99 32.01
CA THR A 592 -12.74 -3.66 31.09
C THR A 592 -14.10 -3.73 31.78
N ARG A 593 -14.29 -4.59 32.78
CA ARG A 593 -15.49 -4.57 33.65
C ARG A 593 -15.55 -3.31 34.49
N MET A 594 -14.43 -2.87 35.03
CA MET A 594 -14.34 -1.62 35.79
C MET A 594 -14.61 -0.40 34.90
N LEU A 595 -14.03 -0.33 33.68
CA LEU A 595 -14.28 0.74 32.74
C LEU A 595 -15.75 0.80 32.27
N ARG A 596 -16.45 -0.34 32.16
CA ARG A 596 -17.89 -0.37 31.83
C ARG A 596 -18.78 0.28 32.90
N LYS A 597 -18.32 0.33 34.14
CA LYS A 597 -19.06 0.94 35.25
C LYS A 597 -18.93 2.46 35.31
N ILE A 598 -17.94 3.03 34.58
CA ILE A 598 -17.72 4.48 34.55
C ILE A 598 -18.62 5.09 33.45
N PRO A 599 -19.52 6.05 33.78
CA PRO A 599 -20.36 6.73 32.79
C PRO A 599 -19.51 7.34 31.67
N GLY A 600 -19.89 7.12 30.42
CA GLY A 600 -19.17 7.60 29.24
C GLY A 600 -18.00 6.72 28.75
N MET A 601 -17.48 5.78 29.56
CA MET A 601 -16.34 4.92 29.18
C MET A 601 -16.73 3.53 28.64
N GLY A 602 -18.00 3.17 28.64
CA GLY A 602 -18.49 1.86 28.20
C GLY A 602 -18.09 1.48 26.76
N ASN A 603 -17.91 2.46 25.89
CA ASN A 603 -17.53 2.23 24.50
C ASN A 603 -16.03 1.96 24.30
N PHE A 604 -15.16 2.37 25.25
CA PHE A 604 -13.72 2.03 25.18
C PHE A 604 -13.44 0.53 25.35
N ALA A 605 -14.37 -0.20 25.96
CA ALA A 605 -14.27 -1.63 26.18
C ALA A 605 -14.76 -2.47 24.97
N LYS A 606 -15.29 -1.84 23.94
CA LYS A 606 -15.83 -2.50 22.74
C LYS A 606 -14.85 -2.37 21.57
N LEU A 607 -14.86 -3.35 20.67
CA LEU A 607 -14.22 -3.21 19.37
C LEU A 607 -15.13 -2.38 18.49
N LYS A 608 -14.60 -1.29 17.96
CA LYS A 608 -15.28 -0.42 17.03
C LYS A 608 -14.91 -0.84 15.61
N LYS A 609 -15.88 -1.21 14.80
CA LYS A 609 -15.73 -1.40 13.36
C LYS A 609 -16.44 -0.25 12.66
N GLU A 610 -15.71 0.46 11.81
CA GLU A 610 -16.22 1.55 10.99
C GLU A 610 -16.33 1.06 9.55
N ARG A 611 -17.48 1.29 8.95
CA ARG A 611 -17.75 1.08 7.53
C ARG A 611 -18.26 2.39 6.95
N TRP A 612 -17.87 2.64 5.72
CA TRP A 612 -18.37 3.75 4.94
C TRP A 612 -19.30 3.22 3.85
N GLU A 613 -20.39 3.94 3.60
CA GLU A 613 -21.36 3.65 2.56
C GLU A 613 -21.54 4.90 1.69
N ILE A 614 -21.73 4.69 0.40
CA ILE A 614 -21.93 5.75 -0.59
C ILE A 614 -23.42 5.83 -0.88
N ASP A 615 -23.95 7.04 -0.94
CA ASP A 615 -25.28 7.28 -1.47
C ASP A 615 -25.18 7.51 -2.99
N GLU A 616 -25.52 6.49 -3.76
CA GLU A 616 -25.44 6.54 -5.22
C GLU A 616 -26.35 7.58 -5.87
N LYS A 617 -27.41 8.01 -5.16
CA LYS A 617 -28.36 9.01 -5.67
C LYS A 617 -27.91 10.46 -5.46
N SER A 618 -26.92 10.68 -4.62
CA SER A 618 -26.49 12.02 -4.19
C SER A 618 -25.32 12.58 -4.99
N VAL A 619 -25.05 12.06 -6.17
CA VAL A 619 -23.96 12.57 -7.03
C VAL A 619 -24.42 13.85 -7.73
N HIS A 620 -23.64 14.91 -7.55
CA HIS A 620 -23.92 16.19 -8.21
C HIS A 620 -22.64 16.80 -8.76
N TYR A 621 -22.75 17.40 -9.94
CA TYR A 621 -21.75 18.33 -10.42
C TYR A 621 -21.78 19.60 -9.56
N ASP A 622 -20.72 19.87 -8.84
CA ASP A 622 -20.61 21.02 -7.95
C ASP A 622 -19.16 21.51 -7.86
N MET A 623 -18.95 22.71 -8.37
CA MET A 623 -17.62 23.35 -8.32
C MET A 623 -17.24 23.82 -6.92
N ASN A 624 -18.17 23.92 -5.98
CA ASN A 624 -17.95 24.46 -4.63
C ASN A 624 -17.81 23.37 -3.56
N ALA A 625 -18.67 22.35 -3.58
CA ALA A 625 -18.76 21.32 -2.54
C ALA A 625 -17.93 20.05 -2.85
N ARG A 626 -16.80 20.20 -3.54
CA ARG A 626 -15.92 19.10 -3.97
C ARG A 626 -15.40 18.30 -2.79
N ASN A 627 -15.88 17.07 -2.61
CA ASN A 627 -15.43 16.19 -1.55
C ASN A 627 -14.63 14.97 -2.03
N ILE A 628 -14.38 14.85 -3.34
CA ILE A 628 -13.59 13.80 -3.96
C ILE A 628 -12.26 14.37 -4.43
N THR A 629 -11.17 13.72 -4.05
CA THR A 629 -9.80 14.13 -4.42
C THR A 629 -9.13 13.07 -5.28
N THR A 630 -8.28 13.50 -6.23
CA THR A 630 -7.43 12.57 -6.99
C THR A 630 -6.29 12.06 -6.11
N LEU A 631 -5.90 10.80 -6.29
CA LEU A 631 -4.71 10.17 -5.68
C LEU A 631 -3.50 10.20 -6.63
N GLY A 632 -3.69 10.65 -7.86
CA GLY A 632 -2.66 10.75 -8.87
C GLY A 632 -1.54 11.71 -8.52
N GLY A 633 -0.37 11.46 -9.10
CA GLY A 633 0.81 12.29 -8.87
C GLY A 633 0.70 13.68 -9.48
N PHE A 634 1.21 14.69 -8.77
CA PHE A 634 1.15 16.10 -9.15
C PHE A 634 2.53 16.68 -9.50
N LEU A 635 3.54 15.87 -9.61
CA LEU A 635 4.85 16.31 -10.03
C LEU A 635 5.19 15.77 -11.40
N ARG A 636 5.34 16.70 -12.29
CA ARG A 636 6.13 16.53 -13.47
C ARG A 636 7.57 16.33 -12.98
N ASP A 637 8.08 15.11 -13.10
CA ASP A 637 9.48 14.85 -12.95
C ASP A 637 10.13 15.49 -14.19
N SER A 638 10.74 16.66 -14.00
CA SER A 638 11.43 17.40 -15.06
C SER A 638 12.74 16.72 -15.51
N SER A 639 12.83 15.40 -15.31
CA SER A 639 13.99 14.58 -15.66
C SER A 639 14.36 14.61 -17.14
N PHE A 640 13.50 15.16 -17.99
CA PHE A 640 13.73 15.33 -19.44
C PHE A 640 13.69 16.79 -19.91
N ASP A 641 13.71 17.76 -19.00
CA ASP A 641 13.83 19.15 -19.45
C ASP A 641 15.26 19.40 -19.94
N PHE A 642 15.41 19.54 -21.23
CA PHE A 642 16.68 19.91 -21.85
C PHE A 642 17.02 21.38 -21.52
N THR A 643 18.16 21.58 -20.90
CA THR A 643 18.70 22.93 -20.59
C THR A 643 20.09 23.08 -21.19
N ILE A 644 20.37 24.22 -21.83
CA ILE A 644 21.70 24.54 -22.41
C ILE A 644 22.57 25.37 -21.48
N GLY A 645 21.99 26.19 -20.62
CA GLY A 645 22.74 26.95 -19.60
C GLY A 645 23.43 26.02 -18.60
N GLU A 646 24.34 26.54 -17.76
CA GLU A 646 24.94 25.79 -16.66
C GLU A 646 23.80 25.02 -15.95
N GLY A 647 23.74 23.71 -16.26
CA GLY A 647 22.66 22.85 -15.82
C GLY A 647 22.49 23.08 -14.33
N ALA A 648 21.26 23.10 -13.87
CA ALA A 648 20.94 23.14 -12.46
C ALA A 648 21.90 22.15 -11.80
N LYS A 649 22.94 22.70 -11.13
CA LYS A 649 23.89 21.91 -10.34
C LYS A 649 22.99 20.98 -9.55
N PRO A 650 23.19 19.63 -9.62
CA PRO A 650 22.48 18.75 -8.73
C PRO A 650 22.58 19.45 -7.39
N THR A 651 21.45 19.86 -6.86
CA THR A 651 21.43 20.61 -5.60
C THR A 651 22.22 19.75 -4.66
N ASN A 652 23.48 20.14 -4.40
CA ASN A 652 24.29 19.58 -3.33
C ASN A 652 23.56 19.98 -2.05
N GLU A 653 22.38 19.35 -1.86
CA GLU A 653 21.73 19.34 -0.56
C GLU A 653 22.78 18.76 0.38
N SER A 654 23.38 19.63 1.17
CA SER A 654 24.30 19.25 2.23
C SER A 654 23.68 18.06 2.98
N LEU A 655 24.43 16.99 3.16
CA LEU A 655 24.01 15.84 3.92
C LEU A 655 23.59 16.32 5.32
N GLY A 656 22.29 16.49 5.50
CA GLY A 656 21.73 17.01 6.73
C GLY A 656 21.85 15.97 7.87
N ILE A 657 21.61 16.41 9.10
CA ILE A 657 21.57 15.57 10.34
C ILE A 657 20.74 14.30 10.16
N ASN A 658 19.79 14.28 9.22
CA ASN A 658 18.94 13.12 8.97
C ASN A 658 19.70 11.88 8.50
N TYR A 659 20.81 12.05 7.79
CA TYR A 659 21.63 10.97 7.21
C TYR A 659 22.82 10.56 8.07
N MET A 660 22.96 11.14 9.26
CA MET A 660 24.02 10.72 10.19
C MET A 660 23.84 9.26 10.63
N ASN A 661 24.94 8.59 10.82
CA ASN A 661 25.00 7.21 11.31
C ASN A 661 24.19 7.03 12.60
N THR A 662 23.41 5.94 12.65
CA THR A 662 22.51 5.65 13.78
C THR A 662 23.26 5.49 15.10
N THR A 663 24.42 4.83 15.08
CA THR A 663 25.26 4.67 16.29
C THR A 663 25.75 6.00 16.79
N PHE A 664 26.26 6.87 15.92
CA PHE A 664 26.71 8.21 16.28
C PHE A 664 25.57 9.06 16.84
N LYS A 665 24.38 9.05 16.20
CA LYS A 665 23.18 9.72 16.73
C LYS A 665 22.81 9.21 18.13
N ASN A 666 22.86 7.92 18.34
CA ASN A 666 22.51 7.33 19.63
C ASN A 666 23.51 7.73 20.73
N VAL A 667 24.79 7.76 20.42
CA VAL A 667 25.82 8.27 21.35
C VAL A 667 25.56 9.74 21.69
N CYS A 668 25.34 10.59 20.67
CA CYS A 668 25.04 12.01 20.89
C CYS A 668 23.79 12.22 21.78
N LYS A 669 22.72 11.43 21.58
CA LYS A 669 21.50 11.51 22.39
C LYS A 669 21.76 11.17 23.85
N VAL A 670 22.50 10.10 24.12
CA VAL A 670 22.82 9.66 25.48
C VAL A 670 23.74 10.68 26.15
N VAL A 671 24.81 11.10 25.49
CA VAL A 671 25.74 12.11 26.00
C VAL A 671 25.03 13.42 26.31
N PHE A 672 24.17 13.90 25.40
CA PHE A 672 23.39 15.12 25.62
C PHE A 672 22.46 15.02 26.84
N GLY A 673 21.68 13.93 26.93
CA GLY A 673 20.81 13.71 28.08
C GLY A 673 21.58 13.57 29.39
N PHE A 674 22.70 12.85 29.38
CA PHE A 674 23.56 12.66 30.55
C PHE A 674 24.23 13.95 31.01
N ALA A 675 24.77 14.76 30.09
CA ALA A 675 25.38 16.05 30.43
C ALA A 675 24.39 17.01 31.08
N LEU A 676 23.16 17.11 30.56
CA LEU A 676 22.10 17.89 31.18
C LEU A 676 21.76 17.41 32.61
N THR A 677 21.74 16.10 32.80
CA THR A 677 21.46 15.50 34.09
C THR A 677 22.58 15.80 35.09
N VAL A 678 23.85 15.64 34.70
CA VAL A 678 25.03 15.94 35.53
C VAL A 678 24.99 17.41 35.97
N ALA A 679 24.87 18.33 35.02
CA ALA A 679 24.85 19.78 35.32
C ALA A 679 23.71 20.13 36.28
N THR A 680 22.54 19.53 36.11
CA THR A 680 21.38 19.80 36.99
C THR A 680 21.62 19.28 38.41
N PHE A 681 22.09 18.03 38.57
CA PHE A 681 22.34 17.45 39.85
C PHE A 681 23.46 18.16 40.64
N GLN A 682 24.54 18.54 39.95
CA GLN A 682 25.61 19.33 40.57
C GLN A 682 25.12 20.70 41.02
N TYR A 683 24.18 21.32 40.33
CA TYR A 683 23.62 22.62 40.69
C TYR A 683 22.60 22.53 41.85
N THR A 684 21.78 21.45 41.89
CA THR A 684 20.62 21.36 42.79
C THR A 684 20.84 20.54 44.03
N GLN A 685 21.91 19.71 44.12
CA GLN A 685 22.16 18.78 45.20
C GLN A 685 23.35 19.24 46.08
N SER A 686 23.11 19.38 47.36
CA SER A 686 24.17 19.62 48.31
C SER A 686 24.83 18.33 48.84
N TRP A 687 24.13 17.20 48.71
CA TRP A 687 24.67 15.91 49.10
C TRP A 687 25.59 15.39 47.97
N TRP A 688 26.91 15.30 48.30
CA TRP A 688 27.93 14.91 47.32
C TRP A 688 27.63 13.61 46.56
N PHE A 689 27.02 12.61 47.25
CA PHE A 689 26.66 11.34 46.63
C PHE A 689 25.62 11.53 45.53
N LEU A 690 24.54 12.25 45.77
CA LEU A 690 23.55 12.52 44.75
C LEU A 690 24.05 13.47 43.65
N ALA A 691 24.90 14.45 43.99
CA ALA A 691 25.48 15.35 43.00
C ALA A 691 26.32 14.59 41.94
N TRP A 692 27.09 13.61 42.34
CA TRP A 692 27.95 12.85 41.45
C TRP A 692 27.31 11.56 40.89
N PHE A 693 26.60 10.79 41.71
CA PHE A 693 26.01 9.50 41.35
C PHE A 693 24.55 9.60 40.96
N GLY A 694 23.83 10.68 41.27
CA GLY A 694 22.44 10.89 40.90
C GLY A 694 22.16 10.73 39.41
N PRO A 695 22.98 11.27 38.49
CA PRO A 695 22.83 11.05 37.08
C PRO A 695 22.87 9.58 36.65
N PHE A 696 23.80 8.81 37.21
CA PHE A 696 23.91 7.37 36.94
C PHE A 696 22.71 6.61 37.49
N ILE A 697 22.25 6.92 38.72
CA ILE A 697 21.05 6.31 39.32
C ILE A 697 19.82 6.59 38.45
N TRP A 698 19.65 7.84 38.03
CA TRP A 698 18.52 8.24 37.19
C TRP A 698 18.48 7.50 35.84
N PHE A 699 19.62 7.36 35.20
CA PHE A 699 19.75 6.60 33.94
C PHE A 699 19.60 5.10 34.18
N ALA A 700 20.14 4.54 35.26
CA ALA A 700 19.98 3.14 35.62
C ALA A 700 18.52 2.76 35.88
N ILE A 701 17.73 3.60 36.57
CA ILE A 701 16.29 3.39 36.76
C ILE A 701 15.56 3.23 35.42
N THR A 702 15.83 4.14 34.45
CA THR A 702 15.20 4.09 33.13
C THR A 702 15.69 2.88 32.30
N GLY A 703 17.00 2.59 32.38
CA GLY A 703 17.58 1.42 31.73
C GLY A 703 16.96 0.12 32.22
N PHE A 704 16.94 -0.05 33.54
CA PHE A 704 16.34 -1.22 34.23
C PHE A 704 14.86 -1.38 33.88
N ARG A 705 14.08 -0.28 33.93
CA ARG A 705 12.67 -0.29 33.53
C ARG A 705 12.50 -0.84 32.10
N ASN A 706 13.30 -0.36 31.12
CA ASN A 706 13.18 -0.82 29.72
C ASN A 706 13.50 -2.31 29.59
N VAL A 707 14.50 -2.82 30.33
CA VAL A 707 14.84 -4.25 30.37
C VAL A 707 13.70 -5.06 30.97
N VAL A 708 13.21 -4.68 32.14
CA VAL A 708 12.11 -5.38 32.84
C VAL A 708 10.86 -5.41 31.98
N GLN A 709 10.50 -4.29 31.38
CA GLN A 709 9.35 -4.20 30.47
C GLN A 709 9.51 -5.18 29.29
N ALA A 710 10.67 -5.19 28.63
CA ALA A 710 10.93 -6.06 27.48
C ALA A 710 10.87 -7.55 27.88
N VAL A 711 11.46 -7.90 29.02
CA VAL A 711 11.47 -9.28 29.55
C VAL A 711 10.05 -9.73 29.93
N LEU A 712 9.29 -8.93 30.68
CA LEU A 712 7.90 -9.24 31.08
C LEU A 712 6.99 -9.35 29.86
N GLY A 713 7.09 -8.44 28.91
CA GLY A 713 6.34 -8.49 27.67
C GLY A 713 6.61 -9.76 26.89
N GLY A 714 7.88 -10.09 26.73
CA GLY A 714 8.36 -11.23 25.93
C GLY A 714 8.13 -12.62 26.51
N GLY A 715 7.89 -12.76 27.81
CA GLY A 715 7.62 -14.06 28.42
C GLY A 715 8.60 -14.52 29.50
N GLY A 716 9.50 -13.67 29.93
CA GLY A 716 10.46 -13.94 30.99
C GLY A 716 11.85 -14.39 30.49
N LEU A 717 12.74 -14.67 31.46
CA LEU A 717 14.14 -15.05 31.19
C LEU A 717 14.33 -16.52 30.80
N GLY A 718 13.27 -17.36 30.93
CA GLY A 718 13.34 -18.81 30.68
C GLY A 718 13.40 -19.19 29.19
N ARG A 719 13.92 -18.32 28.35
CA ARG A 719 14.13 -18.58 26.92
C ARG A 719 15.51 -19.18 26.66
N THR A 720 15.57 -19.87 25.52
CA THR A 720 16.75 -20.62 25.12
C THR A 720 18.02 -19.76 25.02
N PRO A 721 19.21 -20.31 25.31
CA PRO A 721 20.47 -19.57 25.30
C PRO A 721 20.92 -18.99 23.94
N LEU A 722 20.14 -19.24 22.88
CA LEU A 722 20.44 -18.73 21.54
C LEU A 722 19.90 -17.31 21.28
N LEU A 723 18.98 -16.80 22.14
CA LEU A 723 18.51 -15.41 22.05
C LEU A 723 19.55 -14.49 22.68
N ARG A 724 20.07 -13.57 21.87
CA ARG A 724 20.95 -12.51 22.37
C ARG A 724 20.11 -11.43 23.08
N TRP A 725 20.71 -10.76 24.03
CA TRP A 725 20.09 -9.63 24.73
C TRP A 725 19.55 -8.53 23.78
N ASN A 726 20.21 -8.32 22.63
CA ASN A 726 19.79 -7.36 21.61
C ASN A 726 18.46 -7.73 20.94
N ASP A 727 18.03 -8.99 20.99
CA ASP A 727 16.76 -9.41 20.37
C ASP A 727 15.55 -8.93 21.17
N TYR A 728 15.75 -8.60 22.46
CA TYR A 728 14.74 -8.04 23.34
C TYR A 728 14.73 -6.51 23.36
N LEU A 729 15.87 -5.86 23.16
CA LEU A 729 16.07 -4.43 23.32
C LEU A 729 16.45 -3.76 21.99
N SER A 730 15.62 -2.83 21.54
CA SER A 730 16.00 -1.88 20.50
C SER A 730 16.90 -0.80 21.09
N TRP A 731 18.21 -0.83 20.77
CA TRP A 731 19.19 0.16 21.24
C TRP A 731 18.79 1.60 20.92
N SER A 732 18.26 1.86 19.74
CA SER A 732 17.78 3.19 19.38
C SER A 732 16.61 3.65 20.27
N ARG A 733 15.70 2.73 20.62
CA ARG A 733 14.57 3.02 21.51
C ARG A 733 15.04 3.28 22.95
N LEU A 734 16.05 2.55 23.41
CA LEU A 734 16.69 2.77 24.70
C LEU A 734 17.40 4.13 24.75
N CYS A 735 18.21 4.46 23.76
CA CYS A 735 18.92 5.74 23.67
C CYS A 735 17.95 6.94 23.58
N ASP A 736 16.84 6.81 22.85
CA ASP A 736 15.77 7.80 22.85
C ASP A 736 15.15 7.97 24.24
N SER A 737 14.87 6.86 24.93
CA SER A 737 14.31 6.88 26.29
C SER A 737 15.26 7.58 27.28
N LEU A 738 16.56 7.28 27.19
CA LEU A 738 17.59 7.91 28.02
C LEU A 738 17.73 9.40 27.75
N MET A 739 17.75 9.81 26.49
CA MET A 739 17.81 11.24 26.11
C MET A 739 16.61 12.02 26.69
N TYR A 740 15.39 11.55 26.50
CA TYR A 740 14.20 12.22 27.01
C TYR A 740 14.14 12.20 28.54
N THR A 741 14.60 11.12 29.14
CA THR A 741 14.77 11.03 30.58
C THR A 741 15.77 12.09 31.10
N GLY A 742 16.90 12.27 30.41
CA GLY A 742 17.87 13.32 30.74
C GLY A 742 17.29 14.73 30.62
N ILE A 743 16.50 15.01 29.59
CA ILE A 743 15.80 16.30 29.43
C ILE A 743 14.75 16.54 30.53
N SER A 744 14.14 15.50 31.07
CA SER A 744 13.16 15.65 32.19
C SER A 744 13.79 16.12 33.49
N VAL A 745 15.09 15.91 33.70
CA VAL A 745 15.78 16.25 34.96
C VAL A 745 15.79 17.74 35.25
N PRO A 746 16.23 18.63 34.36
CA PRO A 746 16.15 20.07 34.57
C PRO A 746 14.72 20.53 34.89
N LEU A 747 13.73 19.98 34.21
CA LEU A 747 12.33 20.31 34.45
C LEU A 747 11.88 19.90 35.88
N LEU A 748 12.10 18.65 36.24
CA LEU A 748 11.57 18.10 37.50
C LEU A 748 12.40 18.50 38.69
N GLU A 749 13.73 18.45 38.60
CA GLU A 749 14.65 18.69 39.70
C GLU A 749 14.88 20.18 39.96
N LEU A 750 15.21 20.93 38.93
CA LEU A 750 15.45 22.37 39.01
C LEU A 750 14.14 23.15 38.96
N GLY A 751 13.31 22.95 37.93
CA GLY A 751 12.09 23.72 37.71
C GLY A 751 11.01 23.46 38.75
N VAL A 752 10.67 22.20 39.00
CA VAL A 752 9.54 21.84 39.90
C VAL A 752 9.98 21.72 41.33
N ARG A 753 10.95 20.86 41.65
CA ARG A 753 11.36 20.61 43.03
C ARG A 753 11.99 21.85 43.65
N THR A 754 13.03 22.42 43.01
CA THR A 754 13.83 23.47 43.62
C THR A 754 13.18 24.86 43.52
N LEU A 755 12.74 25.25 42.30
CA LEU A 755 12.19 26.60 42.10
C LEU A 755 10.71 26.68 42.50
N LEU A 756 9.83 25.83 41.93
CA LEU A 756 8.40 25.94 42.16
C LEU A 756 8.03 25.54 43.59
N LEU A 757 8.29 24.30 43.98
CA LEU A 757 7.89 23.79 45.30
C LEU A 757 8.76 24.34 46.42
N GLY A 758 10.10 24.30 46.27
CA GLY A 758 11.01 24.70 47.35
C GLY A 758 11.05 26.22 47.58
N LYS A 759 11.44 27.01 46.50
CA LYS A 759 11.62 28.46 46.71
C LYS A 759 10.33 29.26 46.69
N LEU A 760 9.32 28.88 45.86
CA LEU A 760 8.11 29.69 45.71
C LEU A 760 7.04 29.34 46.77
N PHE A 761 6.85 28.05 47.03
CA PHE A 761 5.80 27.59 47.94
C PHE A 761 6.30 27.04 49.27
N GLY A 762 7.60 26.85 49.48
CA GLY A 762 8.15 26.29 50.71
C GLY A 762 7.72 24.84 50.99
N ILE A 763 7.31 24.11 50.00
CA ILE A 763 6.83 22.74 50.08
C ILE A 763 7.94 21.77 49.78
N ASP A 764 8.25 20.85 50.68
CA ASP A 764 9.18 19.75 50.47
C ASP A 764 8.52 18.38 50.71
N SER A 765 9.26 17.30 50.43
CA SER A 765 8.74 15.93 50.58
C SER A 765 8.59 15.47 52.04
N ALA A 766 9.18 16.18 52.99
CA ALA A 766 9.05 15.89 54.42
C ALA A 766 7.84 16.62 55.02
N THR A 767 7.63 17.90 54.68
CA THR A 767 6.54 18.71 55.21
C THR A 767 5.18 18.35 54.66
N ASN A 768 5.08 18.20 53.30
CA ASN A 768 3.82 17.90 52.62
C ASN A 768 4.01 16.88 51.49
N PRO A 769 4.26 15.61 51.79
CA PRO A 769 4.57 14.58 50.79
C PRO A 769 3.47 14.38 49.74
N VAL A 770 2.21 14.48 50.14
CA VAL A 770 1.08 14.30 49.19
C VAL A 770 1.06 15.39 48.12
N VAL A 771 1.16 16.66 48.54
CA VAL A 771 1.18 17.79 47.58
C VAL A 771 2.43 17.73 46.71
N PHE A 772 3.58 17.48 47.32
CA PHE A 772 4.85 17.38 46.63
C PHE A 772 4.85 16.34 45.51
N PHE A 773 4.51 15.08 45.82
CA PHE A 773 4.50 14.01 44.84
C PHE A 773 3.36 14.14 43.82
N THR A 774 2.24 14.77 44.20
CA THR A 774 1.15 15.05 43.24
C THR A 774 1.61 16.03 42.17
N VAL A 775 2.21 17.16 42.56
CA VAL A 775 2.68 18.19 41.62
C VAL A 775 3.77 17.63 40.69
N ILE A 776 4.79 16.96 41.26
CA ILE A 776 5.87 16.37 40.46
C ILE A 776 5.32 15.34 39.45
N SER A 777 4.43 14.44 39.92
CA SER A 777 3.87 13.38 39.04
C SER A 777 2.98 13.96 37.97
N LEU A 778 2.15 14.96 38.24
CA LEU A 778 1.31 15.60 37.22
C LEU A 778 2.15 16.33 36.19
N ILE A 779 3.16 17.10 36.58
CA ILE A 779 4.05 17.81 35.64
C ILE A 779 4.85 16.82 34.81
N ASN A 780 5.36 15.75 35.42
CA ASN A 780 6.00 14.67 34.67
C ASN A 780 5.03 14.01 33.66
N GLY A 781 3.77 13.81 34.06
CA GLY A 781 2.72 13.30 33.18
C GLY A 781 2.45 14.21 31.99
N LEU A 782 2.34 15.50 32.19
CA LEU A 782 2.18 16.50 31.14
C LEU A 782 3.41 16.55 30.21
N TYR A 783 4.63 16.47 30.76
CA TYR A 783 5.85 16.38 29.97
C TYR A 783 5.87 15.15 29.07
N ILE A 784 5.56 13.96 29.62
CA ILE A 784 5.51 12.71 28.84
C ILE A 784 4.39 12.76 27.82
N ALA A 785 3.22 13.30 28.15
CA ALA A 785 2.10 13.46 27.23
C ALA A 785 2.45 14.42 26.07
N GLY A 786 3.05 15.57 26.39
CA GLY A 786 3.50 16.55 25.38
C GLY A 786 4.56 15.96 24.44
N HIS A 787 5.56 15.28 24.98
CA HIS A 787 6.60 14.62 24.18
C HIS A 787 6.03 13.48 23.31
N ASN A 788 5.08 12.70 23.81
CA ASN A 788 4.42 11.66 23.03
C ASN A 788 3.54 12.22 21.92
N LEU A 789 2.86 13.33 22.17
CA LEU A 789 2.12 14.08 21.16
C LEU A 789 3.07 14.58 20.05
N PHE A 790 4.21 15.14 20.44
CA PHE A 790 5.25 15.59 19.51
C PHE A 790 5.81 14.44 18.67
N ARG A 791 5.96 13.24 19.21
CA ARG A 791 6.35 12.03 18.49
C ARG A 791 5.25 11.48 17.57
N GLY A 792 4.04 12.01 17.64
CA GLY A 792 2.91 11.60 16.83
C GLY A 792 2.28 10.26 17.27
N LEU A 793 2.38 9.92 18.56
CA LEU A 793 1.68 8.76 19.11
C LEU A 793 0.15 8.99 19.13
N PRO A 794 -0.67 7.91 19.17
CA PRO A 794 -2.12 8.03 19.24
C PRO A 794 -2.57 8.78 20.50
N GLN A 795 -3.72 9.45 20.41
CA GLN A 795 -4.29 10.18 21.55
C GLN A 795 -4.54 9.29 22.78
N GLU A 796 -4.92 8.04 22.55
CA GLU A 796 -5.12 7.04 23.61
C GLU A 796 -3.83 6.78 24.40
N ALA A 797 -2.67 6.75 23.73
CA ALA A 797 -1.38 6.59 24.39
C ALA A 797 -0.98 7.84 25.20
N VAL A 798 -1.33 9.03 24.71
CA VAL A 798 -1.11 10.31 25.43
C VAL A 798 -1.95 10.35 26.71
N ILE A 799 -3.24 10.05 26.61
CA ILE A 799 -4.17 10.00 27.75
C ILE A 799 -3.73 8.91 28.74
N GLY A 800 -3.37 7.73 28.27
CA GLY A 800 -2.87 6.63 29.11
C GLY A 800 -1.67 7.02 29.95
N ASN A 801 -0.76 7.85 29.41
CA ASN A 801 0.41 8.34 30.16
C ASN A 801 0.05 9.37 31.25
N ILE A 802 -1.01 10.16 31.08
CA ILE A 802 -1.53 11.03 32.14
C ILE A 802 -2.08 10.18 33.28
N PHE A 803 -2.92 9.18 33.01
CA PHE A 803 -3.43 8.24 34.01
C PHE A 803 -2.30 7.47 34.71
N ARG A 804 -1.25 7.07 34.01
CA ARG A 804 -0.05 6.46 34.61
C ARG A 804 0.56 7.37 35.66
N SER A 805 0.68 8.65 35.38
CA SER A 805 1.26 9.62 36.30
C SER A 805 0.39 9.82 37.56
N VAL A 806 -0.92 9.79 37.42
CA VAL A 806 -1.86 9.81 38.54
C VAL A 806 -1.68 8.57 39.44
N ILE A 807 -1.54 7.38 38.84
CA ILE A 807 -1.30 6.13 39.58
C ILE A 807 0.09 6.13 40.24
N ALA A 808 1.05 6.86 39.72
CA ALA A 808 2.38 6.97 40.34
C ALA A 808 2.39 7.77 41.65
N ILE A 809 1.40 8.62 41.90
CA ILE A 809 1.31 9.43 43.14
C ILE A 809 1.32 8.55 44.41
N PRO A 810 0.36 7.64 44.65
CA PRO A 810 0.37 6.79 45.81
C PRO A 810 1.61 5.90 45.91
N VAL A 811 2.17 5.45 44.79
CA VAL A 811 3.40 4.65 44.74
C VAL A 811 4.62 5.49 45.15
N SER A 812 4.69 6.76 44.76
CA SER A 812 5.76 7.67 45.17
C SER A 812 5.72 7.93 46.68
N ILE A 813 4.53 8.10 47.25
CA ILE A 813 4.33 8.28 48.69
C ILE A 813 4.78 7.01 49.45
N LEU A 814 4.37 5.84 48.97
CA LEU A 814 4.77 4.55 49.54
C LEU A 814 6.28 4.36 49.50
N TYR A 815 6.94 4.67 48.37
CA TYR A 815 8.38 4.57 48.21
C TYR A 815 9.13 5.58 49.09
N SER A 816 8.59 6.81 49.25
CA SER A 816 9.16 7.80 50.14
C SER A 816 9.10 7.33 51.59
N PHE A 817 7.96 6.77 52.02
CA PHE A 817 7.81 6.20 53.34
C PHE A 817 8.79 5.02 53.57
N ALA A 818 8.90 4.10 52.66
CA ALA A 818 9.81 2.99 52.76
C ALA A 818 11.28 3.46 52.80
N ALA A 819 11.65 4.45 51.99
CA ALA A 819 12.98 5.05 51.99
C ALA A 819 13.27 5.77 53.31
N SER A 820 12.29 6.48 53.89
CA SER A 820 12.42 7.11 55.22
C SER A 820 12.71 6.08 56.31
N LYS A 821 12.00 4.95 56.33
CA LYS A 821 12.29 3.86 57.26
C LYS A 821 13.65 3.24 57.06
N LEU A 822 14.10 3.08 55.81
CA LEU A 822 15.41 2.56 55.50
C LEU A 822 16.53 3.52 55.93
N PHE A 823 16.40 4.81 55.69
CA PHE A 823 17.35 5.84 56.09
C PHE A 823 17.46 5.94 57.61
N LEU A 824 16.33 5.84 58.33
CA LEU A 824 16.31 5.78 59.79
C LEU A 824 17.09 4.55 60.29
N LEU A 825 16.91 3.39 59.67
CA LEU A 825 17.63 2.14 60.01
C LEU A 825 19.14 2.26 59.86
N PHE A 826 19.61 2.98 58.83
CA PHE A 826 21.04 3.19 58.57
C PHE A 826 21.62 4.48 59.16
N GLY A 827 20.82 5.24 59.89
CA GLY A 827 21.25 6.47 60.60
C GLY A 827 21.54 7.65 59.66
N PHE A 828 20.95 7.67 58.48
CA PHE A 828 21.10 8.80 57.55
C PHE A 828 20.16 9.95 57.89
N PRO A 829 20.63 11.23 57.83
CA PRO A 829 19.77 12.39 58.03
C PRO A 829 18.59 12.48 57.04
N GLU A 830 17.40 12.91 57.55
CA GLU A 830 16.20 13.08 56.71
C GLU A 830 16.36 14.07 55.56
N ILE A 831 17.25 15.02 55.68
CA ILE A 831 17.60 15.99 54.62
C ILE A 831 18.06 15.33 53.31
N TYR A 832 18.70 14.18 53.43
CA TYR A 832 19.11 13.40 52.22
C TYR A 832 17.94 12.76 51.50
N LEU A 833 16.87 12.40 52.24
CA LEU A 833 15.62 11.92 51.62
C LEU A 833 14.91 13.02 50.85
N VAL A 834 14.85 14.24 51.40
CA VAL A 834 14.29 15.41 50.75
C VAL A 834 15.02 15.73 49.45
N GLN A 835 16.36 15.63 49.46
CA GLN A 835 17.15 15.80 48.28
C GLN A 835 16.94 14.69 47.24
N GLY A 836 16.70 13.44 47.68
CA GLY A 836 16.41 12.28 46.84
C GLY A 836 14.96 12.17 46.36
N ALA A 837 14.06 13.06 46.79
CA ALA A 837 12.64 12.92 46.54
C ALA A 837 12.24 12.83 45.08
N ALA A 838 12.92 13.55 44.17
CA ALA A 838 12.67 13.45 42.74
C ALA A 838 13.13 12.10 42.16
N VAL A 839 14.21 11.50 42.68
CA VAL A 839 14.66 10.15 42.33
C VAL A 839 13.61 9.12 42.75
N VAL A 840 13.04 9.27 43.95
CA VAL A 840 11.95 8.41 44.45
C VAL A 840 10.72 8.51 43.58
N SER A 841 10.31 9.71 43.21
CA SER A 841 9.20 9.94 42.26
C SER A 841 9.46 9.31 40.88
N LYS A 842 10.68 9.44 40.39
CA LYS A 842 11.10 8.80 39.11
C LYS A 842 11.00 7.28 39.20
N MET A 843 11.49 6.69 40.28
CA MET A 843 11.45 5.24 40.48
C MET A 843 10.00 4.74 40.53
N ALA A 844 9.12 5.44 41.25
CA ALA A 844 7.69 5.11 41.27
C ALA A 844 7.03 5.22 39.89
N SER A 845 7.28 6.31 39.15
CA SER A 845 6.77 6.50 37.82
C SER A 845 7.22 5.41 36.86
N ASP A 846 8.49 5.00 36.91
CA ASP A 846 9.04 3.96 36.06
C ASP A 846 8.56 2.55 36.47
N THR A 847 8.32 2.30 37.74
CA THR A 847 7.67 1.06 38.22
C THR A 847 6.25 0.94 37.67
N VAL A 848 5.44 1.98 37.79
CA VAL A 848 4.08 2.01 37.26
C VAL A 848 4.10 1.86 35.74
N ALA A 849 5.07 2.49 35.09
CA ALA A 849 5.27 2.31 33.62
C ALA A 849 5.52 0.85 33.26
N ALA A 850 6.44 0.17 33.95
CA ALA A 850 6.75 -1.23 33.67
C ALA A 850 5.52 -2.14 33.90
N LEU A 851 4.74 -1.88 34.95
CA LEU A 851 3.52 -2.62 35.28
C LEU A 851 2.38 -2.42 34.28
N ILE A 852 2.28 -1.27 33.61
CA ILE A 852 1.25 -0.99 32.59
C ILE A 852 1.71 -1.41 31.19
N GLU A 853 2.93 -1.02 30.81
CA GLU A 853 3.44 -1.23 29.46
C GLU A 853 3.88 -2.68 29.22
N GLY A 854 4.37 -3.40 30.24
CA GLY A 854 4.71 -4.82 30.13
C GLY A 854 3.52 -5.71 29.73
N PRO A 855 2.37 -5.61 30.44
CA PRO A 855 1.13 -6.28 30.01
C PRO A 855 0.62 -5.84 28.62
N ALA A 856 0.80 -4.57 28.24
CA ALA A 856 0.42 -4.10 26.91
C ALA A 856 1.29 -4.75 25.83
N ASP A 857 2.60 -4.79 26.02
CA ASP A 857 3.54 -5.49 25.12
C ASP A 857 3.22 -6.99 25.05
N LYS A 858 2.89 -7.63 26.20
CA LYS A 858 2.43 -9.02 26.24
C LYS A 858 1.18 -9.23 25.40
N ALA A 859 0.19 -8.35 25.50
CA ALA A 859 -1.05 -8.46 24.73
C ALA A 859 -0.80 -8.31 23.22
N GLU A 860 0.13 -7.43 22.82
CA GLU A 860 0.53 -7.24 21.44
C GLU A 860 1.25 -8.48 20.89
N TYR A 861 2.20 -9.06 21.64
CA TYR A 861 2.87 -10.30 21.26
C TYR A 861 1.88 -11.46 21.10
N LEU A 862 0.94 -11.62 22.04
CA LEU A 862 -0.08 -12.67 21.96
C LEU A 862 -0.97 -12.50 20.73
N ARG A 863 -1.35 -11.28 20.40
CA ARG A 863 -2.16 -10.98 19.19
C ARG A 863 -1.39 -11.33 17.92
N ARG A 864 -0.12 -10.90 17.81
CA ARG A 864 0.74 -11.19 16.67
C ARG A 864 0.93 -12.70 16.50
N ARG A 865 1.30 -13.40 17.56
CA ARG A 865 1.47 -14.87 17.52
C ARG A 865 0.19 -15.61 17.19
N HIS A 866 -0.96 -15.09 17.61
CA HIS A 866 -2.25 -15.67 17.22
C HIS A 866 -2.41 -15.66 15.69
N TRP A 867 -2.15 -14.55 15.04
CA TRP A 867 -2.24 -14.45 13.58
C TRP A 867 -1.18 -15.29 12.88
N ASP A 868 0.03 -15.36 13.40
CA ASP A 868 1.09 -16.20 12.82
C ASP A 868 0.68 -17.70 12.84
N TYR A 869 0.12 -18.17 13.94
CA TYR A 869 -0.39 -19.54 14.04
C TYR A 869 -1.61 -19.76 13.15
N VAL A 870 -2.56 -18.83 13.08
CA VAL A 870 -3.72 -18.95 12.18
C VAL A 870 -3.23 -19.13 10.75
N ASN A 871 -2.34 -18.26 10.27
CA ASN A 871 -1.82 -18.36 8.90
C ASN A 871 -1.12 -19.71 8.64
N LYS A 872 -0.37 -20.23 9.61
CA LYS A 872 0.33 -21.50 9.46
C LYS A 872 -0.60 -22.70 9.52
N PHE A 873 -1.62 -22.68 10.35
CA PHE A 873 -2.63 -23.75 10.39
C PHE A 873 -3.51 -23.74 9.13
N ASP A 874 -3.95 -22.57 8.67
CA ASP A 874 -4.70 -22.46 7.42
C ASP A 874 -3.89 -23.01 6.23
N GLN A 875 -2.59 -22.70 6.18
CA GLN A 875 -1.67 -23.25 5.18
C GLN A 875 -1.55 -24.77 5.29
N LEU A 876 -1.37 -25.30 6.51
CA LEU A 876 -1.22 -26.74 6.76
C LEU A 876 -2.48 -27.48 6.35
N PHE A 877 -3.64 -27.08 6.84
CA PHE A 877 -4.91 -27.77 6.55
C PHE A 877 -5.27 -27.69 5.06
N SER A 878 -5.04 -26.55 4.41
CA SER A 878 -5.21 -26.44 2.96
C SER A 878 -4.28 -27.38 2.18
N CYS A 879 -3.03 -27.51 2.63
CA CYS A 879 -2.05 -28.41 2.01
C CYS A 879 -2.47 -29.89 2.15
N ILE A 880 -2.88 -30.29 3.35
CA ILE A 880 -3.35 -31.68 3.61
C ILE A 880 -4.63 -31.98 2.83
N THR A 881 -5.60 -31.06 2.81
CA THR A 881 -6.82 -31.25 2.00
C THR A 881 -6.48 -31.47 0.51
N ARG A 882 -5.51 -30.72 -0.03
CA ARG A 882 -5.07 -30.95 -1.42
C ARG A 882 -4.40 -32.30 -1.62
N LEU A 883 -3.62 -32.76 -0.66
CA LEU A 883 -2.99 -34.10 -0.71
C LEU A 883 -4.03 -35.21 -0.65
N GLU A 884 -5.06 -35.10 0.21
CA GLU A 884 -6.19 -36.05 0.27
C GLU A 884 -6.94 -36.13 -1.07
N LEU A 885 -7.12 -34.99 -1.76
CA LEU A 885 -7.74 -34.97 -3.08
C LEU A 885 -6.85 -35.55 -4.19
N LEU A 886 -5.52 -35.47 -4.05
CA LEU A 886 -4.56 -36.04 -5.01
C LEU A 886 -4.35 -37.53 -4.80
N MET A 887 -4.61 -38.05 -3.61
CA MET A 887 -4.43 -39.44 -3.23
C MET A 887 -5.70 -40.02 -2.62
N PRO A 888 -6.78 -40.17 -3.43
CA PRO A 888 -8.12 -40.53 -2.93
C PRO A 888 -8.20 -41.95 -2.35
N GLU A 889 -7.27 -42.83 -2.62
CA GLU A 889 -7.23 -44.20 -2.13
C GLU A 889 -6.44 -44.34 -0.82
N GLU A 890 -5.75 -43.30 -0.37
CA GLU A 890 -4.88 -43.33 0.78
C GLU A 890 -5.28 -42.31 1.84
N ASP A 891 -5.16 -42.67 3.12
CA ASP A 891 -5.28 -41.72 4.22
C ASP A 891 -3.93 -40.97 4.40
N VAL A 892 -3.90 -39.69 3.96
CA VAL A 892 -2.70 -38.85 4.04
C VAL A 892 -2.26 -38.61 5.48
N VAL A 893 -3.18 -38.54 6.44
CA VAL A 893 -2.86 -38.34 7.86
C VAL A 893 -2.16 -39.58 8.43
N GLU A 894 -2.56 -40.76 8.01
CA GLU A 894 -1.88 -42.01 8.38
C GLU A 894 -0.50 -42.13 7.67
N LEU A 895 -0.41 -41.78 6.40
CA LEU A 895 0.84 -41.75 5.65
C LEU A 895 1.86 -40.80 6.28
N LEU A 896 1.44 -39.66 6.80
CA LEU A 896 2.33 -38.74 7.53
C LEU A 896 2.97 -39.35 8.78
N ARG A 897 2.32 -40.37 9.39
CA ARG A 897 2.90 -41.15 10.49
C ARG A 897 4.04 -42.08 10.02
N ARG A 898 4.04 -42.45 8.73
CA ARG A 898 5.05 -43.30 8.11
C ARG A 898 5.82 -42.53 7.05
N PRO A 899 6.69 -41.64 7.45
CA PRO A 899 7.30 -40.69 6.54
C PRO A 899 8.07 -41.33 5.37
N LYS A 900 8.65 -42.53 5.50
CA LYS A 900 9.36 -43.23 4.41
C LYS A 900 8.41 -43.68 3.30
N ASP A 901 7.20 -44.09 3.64
CA ASP A 901 6.19 -44.57 2.69
C ASP A 901 5.52 -43.39 1.95
N PHE A 902 5.33 -42.28 2.64
CA PHE A 902 4.81 -41.05 2.06
C PHE A 902 5.63 -40.54 0.87
N ILE A 903 6.98 -40.48 0.99
CA ILE A 903 7.86 -40.02 -0.09
C ILE A 903 7.81 -40.95 -1.32
N LYS A 904 7.64 -42.25 -1.15
CA LYS A 904 7.63 -43.22 -2.24
C LYS A 904 6.38 -43.19 -3.10
N SER A 905 5.22 -42.84 -2.50
CA SER A 905 3.92 -42.82 -3.16
C SER A 905 3.61 -41.54 -3.93
N VAL A 906 4.44 -40.52 -3.81
CA VAL A 906 4.11 -39.14 -4.15
C VAL A 906 4.59 -38.74 -5.56
N GLY A 907 3.66 -38.32 -6.44
CA GLY A 907 3.94 -37.68 -7.72
C GLY A 907 4.58 -36.27 -7.59
N GLN A 908 4.98 -35.66 -8.73
CA GLN A 908 5.68 -34.36 -8.72
C GLN A 908 4.93 -33.24 -7.99
N GLU A 909 3.61 -33.14 -8.18
CA GLU A 909 2.78 -32.11 -7.54
C GLU A 909 2.69 -32.31 -6.02
N ALA A 910 2.60 -33.54 -5.58
CA ALA A 910 2.55 -33.88 -4.17
C ALA A 910 3.91 -33.63 -3.47
N LYS A 911 5.06 -33.70 -4.18
CA LYS A 911 6.37 -33.32 -3.64
C LYS A 911 6.46 -31.85 -3.28
N GLU A 912 5.84 -30.97 -4.05
CA GLU A 912 5.76 -29.55 -3.71
C GLU A 912 4.92 -29.32 -2.46
N LEU A 913 3.81 -30.04 -2.30
CA LEU A 913 2.99 -29.99 -1.09
C LEU A 913 3.74 -30.53 0.14
N GLU A 914 4.53 -31.58 -0.03
CA GLU A 914 5.40 -32.11 1.04
C GLU A 914 6.41 -31.06 1.50
N LYS A 915 7.06 -30.37 0.58
CA LYS A 915 7.97 -29.25 0.92
C LYS A 915 7.25 -28.18 1.74
N ILE A 916 6.02 -27.87 1.41
CA ILE A 916 5.19 -26.90 2.16
C ILE A 916 4.96 -27.41 3.59
N ILE A 917 4.69 -28.69 3.80
CA ILE A 917 4.51 -29.26 5.14
C ILE A 917 5.80 -29.17 5.94
N ILE A 918 6.95 -29.51 5.35
CA ILE A 918 8.27 -29.40 6.01
C ILE A 918 8.55 -27.95 6.42
N VAL A 919 8.38 -27.01 5.50
CA VAL A 919 8.55 -25.56 5.78
C VAL A 919 7.60 -25.09 6.88
N ASN A 920 6.35 -25.56 6.85
CA ASN A 920 5.37 -25.27 7.87
C ASN A 920 5.81 -25.74 9.25
N ALA A 921 6.26 -26.98 9.34
CA ALA A 921 6.75 -27.57 10.57
C ALA A 921 8.01 -26.86 11.10
N LEU A 922 8.96 -26.48 10.24
CA LEU A 922 10.15 -25.70 10.60
C LEU A 922 9.78 -24.32 11.17
N ASP A 923 8.82 -23.63 10.56
CA ASP A 923 8.35 -22.33 11.05
C ASP A 923 7.62 -22.45 12.39
N LEU A 924 6.77 -23.47 12.57
CA LEU A 924 6.08 -23.76 13.83
C LEU A 924 7.07 -24.11 14.94
N MET A 925 8.11 -24.89 14.65
CA MET A 925 9.20 -25.19 15.56
C MET A 925 9.96 -23.91 15.95
N TYR A 926 10.26 -23.05 14.99
CA TYR A 926 10.90 -21.75 15.23
C TYR A 926 10.03 -20.86 16.11
N PHE A 927 8.72 -20.78 15.84
CA PHE A 927 7.79 -20.04 16.70
C PHE A 927 7.82 -20.54 18.13
N TRP A 928 7.70 -21.86 18.32
CA TRP A 928 7.71 -22.49 19.64
C TRP A 928 8.97 -22.17 20.43
N MET A 929 10.14 -22.24 19.80
CA MET A 929 11.43 -22.09 20.46
C MET A 929 11.82 -20.63 20.68
N TYR A 930 11.55 -19.73 19.72
CA TYR A 930 12.12 -18.38 19.73
C TYR A 930 11.12 -17.25 19.86
N GLN A 931 9.92 -17.42 19.32
CA GLN A 931 9.04 -16.26 19.23
C GLN A 931 8.41 -15.89 20.58
N PRO A 932 8.36 -14.58 20.96
CA PRO A 932 7.76 -14.12 22.20
C PRO A 932 6.31 -14.59 22.32
N ARG A 933 5.98 -15.24 23.47
CA ARG A 933 4.64 -15.71 23.79
C ARG A 933 4.07 -16.79 22.85
N ALA A 934 4.86 -17.36 21.96
CA ALA A 934 4.39 -18.39 21.05
C ALA A 934 3.88 -19.63 21.77
N ARG A 935 4.61 -20.14 22.77
CA ARG A 935 4.21 -21.32 23.57
C ARG A 935 2.80 -21.14 24.18
N SER A 936 2.57 -20.03 24.86
CA SER A 936 1.27 -19.76 25.46
C SER A 936 0.14 -19.54 24.45
N THR A 937 0.45 -19.08 23.27
CA THR A 937 -0.52 -18.88 22.18
C THR A 937 -0.88 -20.22 21.54
N LEU A 938 0.09 -21.09 21.27
CA LEU A 938 -0.14 -22.42 20.72
C LEU A 938 -1.01 -23.27 21.66
N ILE A 939 -0.67 -23.31 22.95
CA ILE A 939 -1.44 -24.05 23.97
C ILE A 939 -2.92 -23.61 23.96
N ARG A 940 -3.16 -22.30 23.88
CA ARG A 940 -4.54 -21.78 23.80
C ARG A 940 -5.25 -22.15 22.51
N ARG A 941 -4.51 -22.16 21.40
CA ARG A 941 -5.08 -22.50 20.09
C ARG A 941 -5.44 -23.98 20.06
N LEU A 942 -4.55 -24.87 20.49
CA LEU A 942 -4.80 -26.30 20.59
C LEU A 942 -6.02 -26.62 21.49
N ALA A 943 -6.22 -25.87 22.57
CA ALA A 943 -7.40 -26.03 23.41
C ALA A 943 -8.73 -25.70 22.72
N THR A 944 -8.71 -24.92 21.63
CA THR A 944 -9.90 -24.56 20.85
C THR A 944 -10.11 -25.42 19.59
N MET A 945 -9.16 -26.28 19.25
CA MET A 945 -9.20 -27.18 18.11
C MET A 945 -10.00 -28.45 18.41
N THR A 946 -10.58 -29.04 17.38
CA THR A 946 -11.18 -30.38 17.42
C THR A 946 -10.10 -31.42 17.66
N GLN A 947 -10.50 -32.65 17.95
CA GLN A 947 -9.56 -33.77 18.13
C GLN A 947 -8.83 -34.07 16.81
N ASP A 948 -9.55 -34.06 15.69
CA ASP A 948 -9.01 -34.36 14.37
C ASP A 948 -8.00 -33.28 13.94
N GLU A 949 -8.31 -32.00 14.14
CA GLU A 949 -7.36 -30.91 13.85
C GLU A 949 -6.06 -31.03 14.66
N ARG A 950 -6.15 -31.45 15.93
CA ARG A 950 -4.94 -31.66 16.76
C ARG A 950 -4.13 -32.85 16.27
N GLU A 951 -4.78 -33.90 15.82
CA GLU A 951 -4.14 -35.10 15.29
C GLU A 951 -3.43 -34.80 13.97
N ILE A 952 -4.09 -34.11 13.04
CA ILE A 952 -3.50 -33.62 11.79
C ILE A 952 -2.27 -32.76 12.08
N PHE A 953 -2.40 -31.79 12.99
CA PHE A 953 -1.26 -30.96 13.40
C PHE A 953 -0.11 -31.80 13.96
N ALA A 954 -0.38 -32.70 14.90
CA ALA A 954 0.65 -33.51 15.53
C ALA A 954 1.38 -34.43 14.51
N ASN A 955 0.62 -35.14 13.68
CA ASN A 955 1.17 -36.04 12.66
C ASN A 955 2.00 -35.26 11.60
N SER A 956 1.56 -34.08 11.21
CA SER A 956 2.34 -33.23 10.29
C SER A 956 3.72 -32.85 10.82
N GLN A 957 3.92 -32.83 12.15
CA GLN A 957 5.24 -32.48 12.75
C GLN A 957 6.23 -33.66 12.70
N ILE A 958 5.75 -34.89 12.50
CA ILE A 958 6.61 -36.11 12.41
C ILE A 958 7.60 -35.98 11.25
N VAL A 959 7.25 -35.21 10.22
CA VAL A 959 8.16 -34.93 9.08
C VAL A 959 9.54 -34.40 9.54
N LEU A 960 9.61 -33.73 10.68
CA LEU A 960 10.87 -33.24 11.24
C LEU A 960 11.79 -34.36 11.79
N THR A 961 11.35 -35.63 11.90
CA THR A 961 12.21 -36.76 12.25
C THR A 961 13.12 -37.18 11.09
N ARG A 962 12.84 -36.74 9.88
CA ARG A 962 13.62 -37.03 8.68
C ARG A 962 14.80 -36.07 8.55
N VAL A 963 15.82 -36.31 9.37
CA VAL A 963 16.95 -35.41 9.48
C VAL A 963 17.72 -35.26 8.16
N HIS A 964 17.85 -36.36 7.39
CA HIS A 964 18.57 -36.30 6.12
C HIS A 964 17.86 -35.44 5.08
N GLU A 965 16.59 -35.69 4.82
CA GLU A 965 15.80 -34.98 3.81
C GLU A 965 15.58 -33.51 4.16
N VAL A 966 15.26 -33.22 5.42
CA VAL A 966 15.11 -31.84 5.89
C VAL A 966 16.44 -31.09 5.81
N SER A 967 17.56 -31.74 6.16
CA SER A 967 18.88 -31.13 6.06
C SER A 967 19.29 -30.91 4.60
N GLN A 968 19.06 -31.87 3.72
CA GLN A 968 19.31 -31.74 2.29
C GLN A 968 18.47 -30.64 1.68
N MET A 969 17.18 -30.57 2.01
CA MET A 969 16.28 -29.51 1.58
C MET A 969 16.75 -28.12 2.05
N LEU A 970 17.29 -28.02 3.27
CA LEU A 970 17.87 -26.78 3.79
C LEU A 970 19.19 -26.42 3.11
N VAL A 971 19.99 -27.40 2.65
CA VAL A 971 21.30 -27.17 2.01
C VAL A 971 21.15 -26.95 0.50
N ASP A 972 20.43 -27.84 -0.19
CA ASP A 972 20.41 -27.90 -1.67
C ASP A 972 19.21 -27.22 -2.29
N GLY A 973 18.11 -27.14 -1.58
CA GLY A 973 16.82 -26.79 -2.17
C GLY A 973 16.17 -25.52 -1.66
N LEU A 974 16.24 -25.21 -0.38
CA LEU A 974 15.56 -24.04 0.15
C LEU A 974 16.49 -22.84 0.35
N VAL A 975 17.85 -23.03 0.37
CA VAL A 975 18.48 -22.10 1.23
C VAL A 975 19.94 -21.78 1.03
N GLY A 976 20.69 -22.43 0.24
CA GLY A 976 22.08 -22.11 0.02
C GLY A 976 22.89 -21.78 1.31
N ILE A 977 24.05 -21.22 1.18
CA ILE A 977 25.01 -20.89 2.27
C ILE A 977 24.39 -20.01 3.40
N LYS A 978 23.30 -19.29 3.12
CA LYS A 978 22.69 -18.36 4.09
C LYS A 978 21.89 -19.05 5.20
N PHE A 979 21.55 -20.31 5.06
CA PHE A 979 20.73 -21.04 6.05
C PHE A 979 21.50 -22.01 6.97
N ALA A 980 22.79 -21.94 6.96
CA ALA A 980 23.59 -22.69 7.92
C ALA A 980 23.11 -22.53 9.37
N ARG A 981 22.63 -21.34 9.74
CA ARG A 981 22.03 -21.08 11.07
C ARG A 981 20.68 -21.77 11.24
N ALA A 982 19.86 -21.84 10.20
CA ALA A 982 18.59 -22.52 10.24
C ALA A 982 18.77 -24.03 10.36
N LEU A 983 19.73 -24.59 9.62
CA LEU A 983 20.13 -26.00 9.73
C LEU A 983 20.68 -26.33 11.14
N ALA A 984 21.58 -25.53 11.67
CA ALA A 984 22.12 -25.71 13.01
C ALA A 984 21.01 -25.62 14.09
N PHE A 985 20.06 -24.72 13.93
CA PHE A 985 18.89 -24.63 14.80
C PHE A 985 18.00 -25.88 14.73
N TYR A 986 17.69 -26.33 13.53
CA TYR A 986 16.90 -27.54 13.31
C TYR A 986 17.57 -28.75 13.97
N LEU A 987 18.82 -29.03 13.65
CA LEU A 987 19.57 -30.16 14.19
C LEU A 987 19.67 -30.13 15.73
N ALA A 988 19.78 -28.92 16.32
CA ALA A 988 19.92 -28.79 17.77
C ALA A 988 18.58 -28.88 18.54
N ARG A 989 17.42 -28.70 17.90
CA ARG A 989 16.15 -28.44 18.60
C ARG A 989 14.95 -29.26 18.16
N HIS A 990 14.99 -29.99 17.06
CA HIS A 990 13.84 -30.74 16.56
C HIS A 990 13.33 -31.79 17.54
N GLU A 991 14.22 -32.54 18.20
CA GLU A 991 13.82 -33.54 19.20
C GLU A 991 13.11 -32.92 20.42
N GLU A 992 13.66 -31.83 20.97
CA GLU A 992 13.05 -31.10 22.09
C GLU A 992 11.65 -30.62 21.70
N TYR A 993 11.51 -30.07 20.50
CA TYR A 993 10.22 -29.62 19.99
C TYR A 993 9.23 -30.76 19.85
N LEU A 994 9.60 -31.88 19.24
CA LEU A 994 8.73 -33.02 19.05
C LEU A 994 8.28 -33.65 20.41
N LYS A 995 9.18 -33.73 21.39
CA LYS A 995 8.82 -34.13 22.77
C LYS A 995 7.80 -33.21 23.41
N ASP A 996 7.97 -31.90 23.25
CA ASP A 996 7.05 -30.90 23.77
C ASP A 996 5.67 -31.01 23.10
N ILE A 997 5.62 -31.16 21.76
CA ILE A 997 4.36 -31.30 21.02
C ILE A 997 3.63 -32.62 21.36
N ALA A 998 4.36 -33.73 21.43
CA ALA A 998 3.82 -35.02 21.84
C ALA A 998 3.12 -34.93 23.21
N LYS A 999 3.77 -34.28 24.18
CA LYS A 999 3.20 -34.03 25.50
C LYS A 999 1.94 -33.15 25.49
N LEU A 1000 1.89 -32.17 24.58
CA LEU A 1000 0.75 -31.24 24.48
C LEU A 1000 -0.46 -31.84 23.76
N THR A 1001 -0.22 -32.65 22.74
CA THR A 1001 -1.28 -33.24 21.90
C THR A 1001 -1.75 -34.60 22.37
N GLY A 1002 -0.93 -35.30 23.19
CA GLY A 1002 -1.18 -36.69 23.61
C GLY A 1002 -0.86 -37.72 22.54
N VAL A 1003 -0.29 -37.31 21.39
CA VAL A 1003 0.06 -38.18 20.26
C VAL A 1003 1.54 -38.56 20.38
N GLN A 1004 1.84 -39.85 20.20
CA GLN A 1004 3.22 -40.36 20.23
C GLN A 1004 3.94 -39.99 18.90
N LEU A 1005 4.88 -39.03 18.96
CA LEU A 1005 5.57 -38.49 17.78
C LEU A 1005 6.98 -39.09 17.56
N LEU A 1006 7.52 -39.77 18.55
CA LEU A 1006 8.83 -40.43 18.48
C LEU A 1006 8.60 -41.93 18.69
N THR A 1007 8.93 -42.74 17.68
CA THR A 1007 9.06 -44.18 17.83
C THR A 1007 10.36 -44.50 18.60
N GLN A 1008 10.29 -45.43 19.53
CA GLN A 1008 11.48 -45.86 20.30
C GLN A 1008 12.56 -46.58 19.44
N ASP A 1009 12.32 -46.78 18.15
CA ASP A 1009 13.19 -47.45 17.21
C ASP A 1009 13.59 -46.51 16.05
N ALA A 1010 14.66 -45.74 16.20
CA ALA A 1010 15.40 -45.13 15.12
C ALA A 1010 16.91 -45.34 15.30
#